data_d0e5e063716485c601db93e64735f4e6
#
_entry.id   d0e5e063716485c601db93e64735f4e6
#
_cell.length_a   1.000
_cell.length_b   1.000
_cell.length_c   1.000
_cell.angle_alpha   90.00
_cell.angle_beta   90.00
_cell.angle_gamma   90.00
#
_symmetry.space_group_name_H-M   'P 1'
#
loop_
_entity.id
_entity.type
_entity.pdbx_description
1 polymer ?
#
loop_
_entity_poly.entity_id
_entity_poly.type
_entity_poly.pdbx_seq_one_letter_code
_entity_poly.pdbx_strand_id
1 'polypeptide(L)'
;MKRFIFILCLFAPALLSAQEADTPDWVRNGINIKEITVYGLRPMKEIGTQQTKFDTVALKENIALSMADVLTFNSSIFVKNYGRATLSTVSFRGTSPSHTQVSWNGMKINNPMLGMTDFSMIPAYFIDDASLLHGTSSVNETGGGLGGSVKLSTKPADADGFGVQYIQGIGSFKTFDEFLRLTYGNDHWQTSTRAVFSSSPNDYKYRNHDKKENVYDEYMNIIDQYYPVERNRSGAYKDFHLLQEVYYNTGKGDRLGLNAWYINSNRELAMLTVDHGNETDFENRQREQTFRGVLSWDHLRKNWKLGAKAGYIYTWMAYDYKRDLGNGIMAHMTRSRSRINTFYGQVDGEYYIGKKWLFTGNLSLHQHIVESEDKNILRQDGNKAIVGYRKGRPELSGSFSAKWRPIDRLGLSVVVREEMFGKEWTPIIPAFFVDGVLSKVGNITAKASVSRNYRFPTLNDLYFLPGGNPNLRKESGWTYDAGLSFAVGKKGVYSLSGSANWFESFIKDWIIWLPTTKGFFSPDNIKDVHAYGVEMKANLDVVLAKEWQLGLNGTISWTPSINCGEPRTPADQSVGKQLPYVPEYSSSVMGRLAWRRWTFMYKWCYYSERFTMSSNDISLTGKLPKYYMSNISLEKELAFKWADLSLKGTINNLFNEEYLSVLSRPMPGINFEIFIGITPKWGAMKK
;
A
#
# COMPACT_ATOMS: atom_id res chain seq x y z
N MET A 1 25.47 -23.70 -10.56
CA MET A 1 24.50 -24.29 -9.62
C MET A 1 25.12 -25.24 -8.58
N LYS A 2 26.08 -26.11 -8.86
CA LYS A 2 26.64 -27.05 -7.86
C LYS A 2 27.54 -26.47 -6.76
N ARG A 3 28.01 -25.23 -6.86
CA ARG A 3 28.89 -24.58 -5.85
C ARG A 3 28.16 -23.75 -4.79
N PHE A 4 26.90 -23.43 -4.98
CA PHE A 4 26.11 -22.61 -4.02
C PHE A 4 25.42 -23.45 -2.93
N ILE A 5 25.12 -24.71 -3.19
CA ILE A 5 24.53 -25.63 -2.19
C ILE A 5 25.51 -25.96 -1.07
N PHE A 6 26.83 -25.89 -1.32
CA PHE A 6 27.87 -26.25 -0.35
C PHE A 6 28.07 -25.20 0.77
N ILE A 7 27.74 -23.92 0.51
CA ILE A 7 27.89 -22.86 1.53
C ILE A 7 26.73 -22.88 2.54
N LEU A 8 25.54 -23.28 2.10
CA LEU A 8 24.37 -23.42 3.00
C LEU A 8 24.54 -24.62 3.98
N CYS A 9 25.24 -25.67 3.55
CA CYS A 9 25.49 -26.86 4.39
C CYS A 9 26.61 -26.69 5.42
N LEU A 10 27.51 -25.73 5.26
CA LEU A 10 28.63 -25.50 6.20
C LEU A 10 28.23 -24.76 7.49
N PHE A 11 27.09 -24.07 7.49
CA PHE A 11 26.53 -23.42 8.69
C PHE A 11 25.57 -24.30 9.51
N ALA A 12 25.14 -25.45 8.96
CA ALA A 12 24.18 -26.32 9.61
C ALA A 12 24.66 -26.97 10.94
N PRO A 13 25.90 -27.39 11.11
CA PRO A 13 26.31 -28.07 12.34
C PRO A 13 26.57 -27.13 13.53
N ALA A 14 26.94 -25.86 13.32
CA ALA A 14 27.19 -24.93 14.39
C ALA A 14 25.93 -24.36 15.07
N LEU A 15 24.75 -24.53 14.42
CA LEU A 15 23.46 -24.00 14.93
C LEU A 15 22.68 -25.05 15.75
N LEU A 16 23.16 -26.30 15.80
CA LEU A 16 22.45 -27.41 16.46
C LEU A 16 22.79 -27.55 17.97
N SER A 17 23.73 -26.81 18.49
CA SER A 17 24.21 -26.96 19.88
C SER A 17 23.78 -25.86 20.85
N ALA A 18 22.78 -25.05 20.51
CA ALA A 18 22.18 -24.12 21.46
C ALA A 18 21.26 -24.90 22.42
N GLN A 19 21.68 -25.02 23.67
CA GLN A 19 20.92 -25.67 24.74
C GLN A 19 19.53 -25.06 24.90
N GLU A 20 18.53 -25.93 25.16
CA GLU A 20 17.15 -25.59 25.48
C GLU A 20 17.10 -24.66 26.71
N ALA A 21 17.04 -23.36 26.47
CA ALA A 21 16.53 -22.42 27.46
C ALA A 21 14.99 -22.38 27.33
N ASP A 22 14.27 -22.30 28.44
CA ASP A 22 12.80 -22.16 28.44
C ASP A 22 12.35 -21.12 27.40
N THR A 23 11.45 -21.55 26.53
CA THR A 23 10.93 -20.69 25.45
C THR A 23 10.18 -19.49 26.06
N PRO A 24 10.59 -18.25 25.77
CA PRO A 24 9.82 -17.09 26.20
C PRO A 24 8.37 -17.16 25.71
N ASP A 25 7.41 -16.69 26.48
CA ASP A 25 5.98 -16.77 26.17
C ASP A 25 5.58 -16.18 24.82
N TRP A 26 6.33 -15.17 24.31
CA TRP A 26 6.08 -14.60 22.99
C TRP A 26 6.50 -15.53 21.83
N VAL A 27 7.46 -16.46 22.04
CA VAL A 27 7.82 -17.51 21.06
C VAL A 27 6.80 -18.65 21.08
N ARG A 28 6.23 -18.96 22.25
CA ARG A 28 5.08 -19.88 22.36
C ARG A 28 3.83 -19.33 21.69
N ASN A 29 3.71 -18.00 21.64
CA ASN A 29 2.60 -17.27 21.01
C ASN A 29 2.85 -16.94 19.54
N GLY A 30 3.87 -17.48 18.90
CA GLY A 30 4.31 -17.18 17.54
C GLY A 30 3.29 -17.45 16.43
N ILE A 31 2.34 -18.36 16.65
CA ILE A 31 1.04 -18.37 15.99
C ILE A 31 0.00 -18.54 17.10
N ASN A 32 -0.53 -17.43 17.61
CA ASN A 32 -1.84 -17.48 18.21
C ASN A 32 -2.80 -17.86 17.09
N ILE A 33 -3.16 -19.14 17.01
CA ILE A 33 -4.34 -19.54 16.27
C ILE A 33 -5.44 -18.70 16.88
N LYS A 34 -5.84 -17.65 16.12
CA LYS A 34 -6.85 -16.70 16.60
C LYS A 34 -8.00 -17.53 17.10
N GLU A 35 -8.36 -17.37 18.36
CA GLU A 35 -9.53 -18.03 18.91
C GLU A 35 -10.70 -17.68 18.00
N ILE A 36 -11.13 -18.62 17.17
CA ILE A 36 -12.38 -18.47 16.45
C ILE A 36 -13.43 -18.63 17.51
N THR A 37 -13.95 -17.49 17.95
CA THR A 37 -15.15 -17.45 18.76
C THR A 37 -16.29 -17.84 17.84
N VAL A 38 -16.55 -19.15 17.74
CA VAL A 38 -17.54 -19.76 16.83
C VAL A 38 -18.96 -19.21 17.05
N TYR A 39 -19.18 -18.45 18.09
CA TYR A 39 -20.47 -17.86 18.48
C TYR A 39 -20.41 -16.35 18.76
N GLY A 40 -19.30 -15.66 18.42
CA GLY A 40 -19.18 -14.22 18.63
C GLY A 40 -20.03 -13.45 17.65
N LEU A 41 -20.95 -12.64 18.15
CA LEU A 41 -21.59 -11.58 17.36
C LEU A 41 -20.49 -10.67 16.80
N ARG A 42 -20.57 -10.33 15.50
CA ARG A 42 -19.69 -9.33 14.93
C ARG A 42 -19.74 -8.04 15.74
N PRO A 43 -18.61 -7.34 15.92
CA PRO A 43 -18.64 -6.01 16.52
C PRO A 43 -19.66 -5.12 15.80
N MET A 44 -20.45 -4.36 16.57
CA MET A 44 -21.46 -3.45 16.00
C MET A 44 -20.84 -2.50 14.95
N LYS A 45 -19.58 -2.12 15.13
CA LYS A 45 -18.84 -1.26 14.20
C LYS A 45 -18.64 -1.87 12.80
N GLU A 46 -18.62 -3.19 12.70
CA GLU A 46 -18.32 -3.93 11.46
C GLU A 46 -19.57 -4.46 10.76
N ILE A 47 -20.79 -4.04 11.17
CA ILE A 47 -22.03 -4.47 10.52
C ILE A 47 -21.96 -4.21 9.02
N GLY A 48 -22.13 -5.27 8.22
CA GLY A 48 -22.16 -5.23 6.75
C GLY A 48 -20.87 -4.78 6.08
N THR A 49 -19.84 -4.36 6.82
CA THR A 49 -18.60 -3.86 6.22
C THR A 49 -17.77 -5.01 5.65
N GLN A 50 -17.15 -4.75 4.50
CA GLN A 50 -16.17 -5.62 3.89
C GLN A 50 -14.77 -5.07 4.16
N GLN A 51 -14.04 -5.77 5.02
CA GLN A 51 -12.72 -5.38 5.47
C GLN A 51 -11.74 -6.55 5.37
N THR A 52 -10.53 -6.29 4.86
CA THR A 52 -9.39 -7.19 4.94
C THR A 52 -8.38 -6.64 5.93
N LYS A 53 -8.12 -7.35 7.02
CA LYS A 53 -7.06 -7.02 7.99
C LYS A 53 -5.80 -7.82 7.64
N PHE A 54 -4.64 -7.18 7.77
CA PHE A 54 -3.36 -7.87 7.61
C PHE A 54 -2.90 -8.46 8.94
N ASP A 55 -2.23 -9.60 8.85
CA ASP A 55 -1.57 -10.19 10.01
C ASP A 55 -0.28 -9.41 10.34
N THR A 56 0.05 -9.35 11.62
CA THR A 56 1.31 -8.80 12.11
C THR A 56 2.52 -9.50 11.46
N VAL A 57 2.41 -10.81 11.17
CA VAL A 57 3.45 -11.57 10.48
C VAL A 57 3.76 -11.00 9.10
N ALA A 58 2.73 -10.60 8.33
CA ALA A 58 2.92 -9.99 7.02
C ALA A 58 3.54 -8.59 7.10
N LEU A 59 3.16 -7.80 8.13
CA LEU A 59 3.69 -6.44 8.33
C LEU A 59 5.11 -6.42 8.87
N LYS A 60 5.50 -7.43 9.66
CA LYS A 60 6.80 -7.54 10.33
C LYS A 60 7.68 -8.63 9.72
N GLU A 61 7.45 -9.00 8.47
CA GLU A 61 8.20 -10.06 7.81
C GLU A 61 9.69 -9.73 7.67
N ASN A 62 10.01 -8.58 7.10
CA ASN A 62 11.37 -8.03 7.09
C ASN A 62 11.36 -6.50 6.92
N ILE A 63 12.49 -5.86 7.22
CA ILE A 63 12.63 -4.40 7.25
C ILE A 63 12.71 -3.76 5.86
N ALA A 64 13.02 -4.55 4.83
CA ALA A 64 13.14 -4.07 3.45
C ALA A 64 11.79 -3.92 2.75
N LEU A 65 10.71 -4.48 3.32
CA LEU A 65 9.37 -4.42 2.70
C LEU A 65 8.70 -3.07 2.91
N SER A 66 8.16 -2.57 1.81
CA SER A 66 7.18 -1.48 1.81
C SER A 66 5.75 -2.01 1.95
N MET A 67 4.79 -1.12 2.19
CA MET A 67 3.37 -1.49 2.14
C MET A 67 2.93 -1.94 0.75
N ALA A 68 3.60 -1.53 -0.33
CA ALA A 68 3.35 -2.04 -1.68
C ALA A 68 3.61 -3.55 -1.76
N ASP A 69 4.71 -4.03 -1.17
CA ASP A 69 5.07 -5.45 -1.15
C ASP A 69 4.08 -6.26 -0.31
N VAL A 70 3.69 -5.75 0.86
CA VAL A 70 2.68 -6.40 1.70
C VAL A 70 1.36 -6.56 0.96
N LEU A 71 0.89 -5.51 0.27
CA LEU A 71 -0.35 -5.54 -0.51
C LEU A 71 -0.28 -6.54 -1.66
N THR A 72 0.84 -6.61 -2.38
CA THR A 72 1.05 -7.51 -3.52
C THR A 72 0.87 -8.98 -3.14
N PHE A 73 1.42 -9.40 -2.00
CA PHE A 73 1.43 -10.81 -1.62
C PHE A 73 0.33 -11.23 -0.64
N ASN A 74 -0.41 -10.27 -0.06
CA ASN A 74 -1.40 -10.57 0.99
C ASN A 74 -2.80 -10.04 0.69
N SER A 75 -3.04 -9.52 -0.52
CA SER A 75 -4.35 -9.01 -0.90
C SER A 75 -4.66 -9.27 -2.38
N SER A 76 -5.93 -9.08 -2.75
CA SER A 76 -6.39 -9.14 -4.14
C SER A 76 -6.19 -7.82 -4.90
N ILE A 77 -5.57 -6.82 -4.27
CA ILE A 77 -5.38 -5.49 -4.87
C ILE A 77 -4.22 -5.53 -5.86
N PHE A 78 -4.44 -4.93 -7.02
CA PHE A 78 -3.35 -4.74 -7.97
C PHE A 78 -2.43 -3.59 -7.53
N VAL A 79 -1.14 -3.89 -7.41
CA VAL A 79 -0.08 -2.92 -7.15
C VAL A 79 0.71 -2.69 -8.42
N LYS A 80 0.58 -1.48 -8.98
CA LYS A 80 1.41 -1.04 -10.10
C LYS A 80 2.74 -0.52 -9.54
N ASN A 81 3.79 -1.30 -9.69
CA ASN A 81 5.12 -1.05 -9.14
C ASN A 81 6.11 -0.73 -10.26
N TYR A 82 6.84 0.37 -10.13
CA TYR A 82 7.85 0.80 -11.10
C TYR A 82 9.28 0.36 -10.75
N GLY A 83 9.43 -0.50 -9.73
CA GLY A 83 10.70 -1.01 -9.20
C GLY A 83 10.91 -0.66 -7.73
N ARG A 84 11.95 -1.25 -7.10
CA ARG A 84 12.27 -0.98 -5.70
C ARG A 84 12.56 0.51 -5.48
N ALA A 85 12.00 1.06 -4.42
CA ALA A 85 12.11 2.48 -4.06
C ALA A 85 11.68 3.46 -5.17
N THR A 86 10.82 3.03 -6.10
CA THR A 86 10.16 3.88 -7.07
C THR A 86 8.66 3.89 -6.85
N LEU A 87 7.93 4.71 -7.59
CA LEU A 87 6.49 4.86 -7.41
C LEU A 87 5.78 3.50 -7.39
N SER A 88 4.98 3.29 -6.35
CA SER A 88 4.11 2.12 -6.23
C SER A 88 2.70 2.57 -5.87
N THR A 89 1.76 2.34 -6.78
CA THR A 89 0.36 2.74 -6.61
C THR A 89 -0.55 1.53 -6.56
N VAL A 90 -1.67 1.68 -5.87
CA VAL A 90 -2.66 0.61 -5.71
C VAL A 90 -3.95 0.96 -6.41
N SER A 91 -4.58 -0.04 -6.99
CA SER A 91 -5.89 0.05 -7.64
C SER A 91 -6.83 -0.99 -7.05
N PHE A 92 -7.87 -0.52 -6.37
CA PHE A 92 -8.94 -1.38 -5.90
C PHE A 92 -9.89 -1.68 -7.04
N ARG A 93 -10.19 -2.96 -7.29
CA ARG A 93 -11.29 -3.37 -8.18
C ARG A 93 -11.28 -2.64 -9.53
N GLY A 94 -10.08 -2.49 -10.12
CA GLY A 94 -9.90 -1.85 -11.41
C GLY A 94 -10.11 -0.34 -11.46
N THR A 95 -10.23 0.33 -10.31
CA THR A 95 -10.30 1.79 -10.26
C THR A 95 -8.92 2.44 -10.35
N SER A 96 -8.87 3.75 -10.56
CA SER A 96 -7.63 4.53 -10.59
C SER A 96 -6.98 4.62 -9.19
N PRO A 97 -5.66 4.75 -9.09
CA PRO A 97 -4.98 5.00 -7.82
C PRO A 97 -5.50 6.20 -7.04
N SER A 98 -5.99 7.24 -7.72
CA SER A 98 -6.59 8.42 -7.09
C SER A 98 -7.99 8.17 -6.51
N HIS A 99 -8.61 7.01 -6.80
CA HIS A 99 -9.85 6.55 -6.17
C HIS A 99 -9.62 5.79 -4.86
N THR A 100 -8.36 5.59 -4.48
CA THR A 100 -7.97 4.92 -3.24
C THR A 100 -7.62 5.95 -2.18
N GLN A 101 -8.35 5.99 -1.08
CA GLN A 101 -8.01 6.83 0.06
C GLN A 101 -7.04 6.10 0.98
N VAL A 102 -6.05 6.81 1.51
CA VAL A 102 -5.07 6.25 2.44
C VAL A 102 -5.03 7.12 3.68
N SER A 103 -5.18 6.51 4.84
CA SER A 103 -5.07 7.20 6.12
C SER A 103 -3.97 6.59 7.00
N TRP A 104 -3.26 7.43 7.73
CA TRP A 104 -2.32 7.05 8.78
C TRP A 104 -2.77 7.67 10.11
N ASN A 105 -3.02 6.84 11.11
CA ASN A 105 -3.57 7.22 12.42
C ASN A 105 -4.85 8.08 12.32
N GLY A 106 -5.64 7.85 11.26
CA GLY A 106 -6.87 8.57 10.95
C GLY A 106 -6.68 9.81 10.08
N MET A 107 -5.46 10.31 9.90
CA MET A 107 -5.16 11.44 9.02
C MET A 107 -5.00 10.97 7.57
N LYS A 108 -5.72 11.57 6.62
CA LYS A 108 -5.58 11.31 5.18
C LYS A 108 -4.19 11.75 4.71
N ILE A 109 -3.45 10.85 4.05
CA ILE A 109 -2.08 11.09 3.58
C ILE A 109 -1.92 11.11 2.05
N ASN A 110 -3.03 11.04 1.30
CA ASN A 110 -3.00 11.22 -0.15
C ASN A 110 -2.43 12.59 -0.50
N ASN A 111 -1.54 12.62 -1.49
CA ASN A 111 -0.98 13.89 -1.99
C ASN A 111 -2.08 14.72 -2.67
N PRO A 112 -2.39 15.95 -2.23
CA PRO A 112 -3.50 16.74 -2.79
C PRO A 112 -3.26 17.21 -4.23
N MET A 113 -2.01 17.19 -4.72
CA MET A 113 -1.68 17.47 -6.12
C MET A 113 -2.04 16.30 -7.03
N LEU A 114 -1.74 15.06 -6.60
CA LEU A 114 -1.83 13.84 -7.41
C LEU A 114 -3.04 12.97 -7.05
N GLY A 115 -3.67 13.20 -5.89
CA GLY A 115 -4.79 12.39 -5.39
C GLY A 115 -4.42 11.00 -4.89
N MET A 116 -3.18 10.58 -5.01
CA MET A 116 -2.70 9.23 -4.68
C MET A 116 -1.58 9.23 -3.65
N THR A 117 -1.26 8.05 -3.13
CA THR A 117 -0.17 7.80 -2.20
C THR A 117 0.85 6.87 -2.84
N ASP A 118 2.14 7.16 -2.68
CA ASP A 118 3.22 6.23 -3.02
C ASP A 118 3.43 5.24 -1.88
N PHE A 119 3.03 3.99 -2.10
CA PHE A 119 3.15 2.91 -1.10
C PHE A 119 4.58 2.40 -0.92
N SER A 120 5.49 2.71 -1.84
CA SER A 120 6.92 2.43 -1.67
C SER A 120 7.57 3.29 -0.59
N MET A 121 6.95 4.46 -0.27
CA MET A 121 7.38 5.39 0.78
C MET A 121 6.86 5.02 2.18
N ILE A 122 6.23 3.87 2.33
CA ILE A 122 5.65 3.44 3.61
C ILE A 122 6.32 2.13 4.02
N PRO A 123 7.36 2.17 4.89
CA PRO A 123 7.96 0.96 5.43
C PRO A 123 6.93 0.12 6.18
N ALA A 124 6.76 -1.15 5.80
CA ALA A 124 5.79 -2.03 6.45
C ALA A 124 6.08 -2.21 7.94
N TYR A 125 7.36 -2.21 8.31
CA TYR A 125 7.83 -2.34 9.70
C TYR A 125 7.43 -1.17 10.63
N PHE A 126 7.04 -0.01 10.05
CA PHE A 126 6.49 1.12 10.83
C PHE A 126 5.02 0.93 11.18
N ILE A 127 4.29 0.09 10.45
CA ILE A 127 2.85 -0.08 10.59
C ILE A 127 2.57 -1.26 11.52
N ASP A 128 1.71 -1.07 12.51
CA ASP A 128 1.32 -2.11 13.49
C ASP A 128 -0.06 -2.70 13.19
N ASP A 129 -0.91 -1.95 12.47
CA ASP A 129 -2.21 -2.41 12.02
C ASP A 129 -2.51 -1.82 10.65
N ALA A 130 -2.85 -2.67 9.71
CA ALA A 130 -3.25 -2.25 8.37
C ALA A 130 -4.53 -2.97 7.97
N SER A 131 -5.44 -2.24 7.36
CA SER A 131 -6.69 -2.81 6.86
C SER A 131 -7.15 -2.14 5.57
N LEU A 132 -7.82 -2.93 4.74
CA LEU A 132 -8.45 -2.51 3.51
C LEU A 132 -9.95 -2.45 3.72
N LEU A 133 -10.58 -1.35 3.38
CA LEU A 133 -12.03 -1.21 3.28
C LEU A 133 -12.40 -1.23 1.81
N HIS A 134 -13.14 -2.24 1.39
CA HIS A 134 -13.46 -2.45 -0.02
C HIS A 134 -14.74 -1.72 -0.40
N GLY A 135 -14.75 -1.09 -1.58
CA GLY A 135 -15.92 -0.51 -2.24
C GLY A 135 -16.80 0.34 -1.31
N THR A 136 -18.03 -0.14 -1.08
CA THR A 136 -19.02 0.54 -0.24
C THR A 136 -18.53 0.85 1.18
N SER A 137 -17.66 0.00 1.74
CA SER A 137 -17.16 0.15 3.11
C SER A 137 -16.25 1.36 3.31
N SER A 138 -15.70 1.92 2.22
CA SER A 138 -14.90 3.15 2.25
C SER A 138 -15.67 4.39 2.69
N VAL A 139 -17.01 4.38 2.61
CA VAL A 139 -17.87 5.48 3.08
C VAL A 139 -17.70 5.75 4.58
N ASN A 140 -17.26 4.77 5.36
CA ASN A 140 -17.00 4.94 6.79
C ASN A 140 -15.72 5.74 7.08
N GLU A 141 -14.92 6.06 6.05
CA GLU A 141 -13.69 6.85 6.19
C GLU A 141 -13.89 8.26 5.65
N THR A 142 -13.21 9.21 6.26
CA THR A 142 -13.21 10.61 5.79
C THR A 142 -12.63 10.70 4.37
N GLY A 143 -13.36 11.30 3.46
CA GLY A 143 -13.00 11.42 2.06
C GLY A 143 -13.03 10.06 1.33
N GLY A 144 -14.06 9.23 1.57
CA GLY A 144 -14.16 7.87 1.04
C GLY A 144 -13.86 7.75 -0.44
N GLY A 145 -13.06 6.75 -0.80
CA GLY A 145 -12.67 6.49 -2.18
C GLY A 145 -13.76 5.77 -2.98
N LEU A 146 -13.85 6.03 -4.29
CA LEU A 146 -14.71 5.29 -5.21
C LEU A 146 -14.30 3.80 -5.31
N GLY A 147 -13.01 3.50 -5.16
CA GLY A 147 -12.48 2.13 -5.20
C GLY A 147 -12.44 1.47 -3.83
N GLY A 148 -11.96 2.18 -2.83
CA GLY A 148 -11.74 1.66 -1.48
C GLY A 148 -10.84 2.54 -0.66
N SER A 149 -10.49 2.10 0.56
CA SER A 149 -9.54 2.80 1.41
C SER A 149 -8.56 1.88 2.12
N VAL A 150 -7.37 2.40 2.39
CA VAL A 150 -6.31 1.75 3.15
C VAL A 150 -6.13 2.49 4.46
N LYS A 151 -6.34 1.81 5.57
CA LYS A 151 -6.11 2.33 6.92
C LYS A 151 -4.80 1.79 7.45
N LEU A 152 -3.91 2.68 7.81
CA LEU A 152 -2.64 2.37 8.43
C LEU A 152 -2.61 2.98 9.81
N SER A 153 -2.20 2.21 10.81
CA SER A 153 -2.05 2.74 12.16
C SER A 153 -0.85 2.17 12.87
N THR A 154 -0.32 2.98 13.76
CA THR A 154 0.67 2.58 14.74
C THR A 154 0.00 2.39 16.10
N LYS A 155 0.56 1.53 16.93
CA LYS A 155 0.05 1.23 18.25
C LYS A 155 1.11 1.51 19.30
N PRO A 156 0.72 1.87 20.53
CA PRO A 156 1.65 1.94 21.63
C PRO A 156 2.45 0.67 21.73
N ALA A 157 3.71 0.78 22.09
CA ALA A 157 4.50 -0.38 22.46
C ALA A 157 3.89 -1.00 23.72
N ASP A 158 3.52 -2.27 23.65
CA ASP A 158 3.16 -3.06 24.81
C ASP A 158 4.49 -3.49 25.50
N ALA A 159 5.14 -2.52 26.14
CA ALA A 159 6.44 -2.69 26.78
C ALA A 159 6.34 -2.27 28.24
N ASP A 160 6.85 -3.09 29.14
CA ASP A 160 7.15 -2.72 30.51
C ASP A 160 8.66 -2.51 30.63
N GLY A 161 9.07 -1.26 30.93
CA GLY A 161 10.47 -0.87 30.97
C GLY A 161 11.05 -0.48 29.60
N PHE A 162 12.36 -0.56 29.47
CA PHE A 162 13.13 -0.17 28.28
C PHE A 162 13.40 -1.36 27.36
N GLY A 163 13.18 -1.18 26.07
CA GLY A 163 13.45 -2.18 25.04
C GLY A 163 14.22 -1.60 23.87
N VAL A 164 15.08 -2.42 23.24
CA VAL A 164 15.83 -2.09 22.04
C VAL A 164 15.70 -3.24 21.05
N GLN A 165 15.53 -2.91 19.78
CA GLN A 165 15.62 -3.86 18.66
C GLN A 165 16.44 -3.21 17.56
N TYR A 166 17.47 -3.90 17.07
CA TYR A 166 18.25 -3.50 15.91
C TYR A 166 18.24 -4.61 14.87
N ILE A 167 18.07 -4.26 13.60
CA ILE A 167 18.12 -5.21 12.49
C ILE A 167 18.98 -4.60 11.38
N GLN A 168 19.95 -5.39 10.90
CA GLN A 168 20.80 -5.09 9.77
C GLN A 168 20.42 -6.00 8.61
N GLY A 169 20.18 -5.42 7.42
CA GLY A 169 19.96 -6.10 6.16
C GLY A 169 21.05 -5.79 5.14
N ILE A 170 21.47 -6.79 4.40
CA ILE A 170 22.32 -6.66 3.21
C ILE A 170 21.74 -7.52 2.09
N GLY A 171 21.85 -7.05 0.84
CA GLY A 171 21.26 -7.78 -0.27
C GLY A 171 21.96 -7.57 -1.61
N SER A 172 21.42 -8.21 -2.63
CA SER A 172 21.82 -8.03 -4.03
C SER A 172 21.80 -6.55 -4.41
N PHE A 173 22.57 -6.17 -5.42
CA PHE A 173 22.67 -4.80 -5.93
C PHE A 173 23.24 -3.82 -4.89
N LYS A 174 24.11 -4.31 -4.00
CA LYS A 174 24.72 -3.54 -2.89
C LYS A 174 23.65 -2.87 -2.01
N THR A 175 22.55 -3.55 -1.79
CA THR A 175 21.47 -3.07 -0.93
C THR A 175 21.89 -3.16 0.53
N PHE A 176 21.57 -2.10 1.27
CA PHE A 176 21.87 -1.93 2.69
C PHE A 176 20.62 -1.38 3.39
N ASP A 177 20.10 -2.11 4.35
CA ASP A 177 18.90 -1.77 5.11
C ASP A 177 19.21 -1.81 6.60
N GLU A 178 18.78 -0.81 7.35
CA GLU A 178 18.92 -0.74 8.81
C GLU A 178 17.58 -0.39 9.45
N PHE A 179 17.33 -1.00 10.59
CA PHE A 179 16.20 -0.68 11.44
C PHE A 179 16.63 -0.61 12.91
N LEU A 180 16.20 0.46 13.58
CA LEU A 180 16.34 0.63 15.02
C LEU A 180 14.97 0.92 15.62
N ARG A 181 14.62 0.22 16.69
CA ARG A 181 13.47 0.52 17.54
C ARG A 181 13.91 0.65 18.99
N LEU A 182 13.53 1.77 19.60
CA LEU A 182 13.66 2.02 21.02
C LEU A 182 12.27 2.08 21.62
N THR A 183 12.01 1.41 22.71
CA THR A 183 10.72 1.45 23.40
C THR A 183 10.91 1.71 24.88
N TYR A 184 9.97 2.41 25.47
CA TYR A 184 9.85 2.54 26.92
C TYR A 184 8.37 2.57 27.30
N GLY A 185 8.01 1.83 28.34
CA GLY A 185 6.66 1.78 28.84
C GLY A 185 6.58 1.65 30.34
N ASN A 186 5.52 2.21 30.90
CA ASN A 186 5.06 2.00 32.27
C ASN A 186 3.52 2.18 32.29
N ASP A 187 2.89 2.16 33.47
CA ASP A 187 1.45 2.26 33.64
C ASP A 187 0.81 3.49 32.97
N HIS A 188 1.54 4.58 32.85
CA HIS A 188 1.06 5.85 32.30
C HIS A 188 1.65 6.20 30.95
N TRP A 189 2.97 6.00 30.75
CA TRP A 189 3.70 6.40 29.57
C TRP A 189 4.07 5.23 28.70
N GLN A 190 3.90 5.38 27.41
CA GLN A 190 4.39 4.46 26.40
C GLN A 190 5.03 5.26 25.28
N THR A 191 6.27 4.96 24.95
CA THR A 191 6.97 5.64 23.85
C THR A 191 7.67 4.62 22.94
N SER A 192 7.75 4.94 21.67
CA SER A 192 8.47 4.16 20.66
C SER A 192 9.13 5.09 19.66
N THR A 193 10.43 4.91 19.46
CA THR A 193 11.19 5.56 18.39
C THR A 193 11.57 4.47 17.39
N ARG A 194 11.26 4.65 16.11
CA ARG A 194 11.63 3.72 15.03
C ARG A 194 12.37 4.50 13.96
N ALA A 195 13.52 4.00 13.54
CA ALA A 195 14.29 4.55 12.44
C ALA A 195 14.53 3.46 11.40
N VAL A 196 14.40 3.80 10.12
CA VAL A 196 14.76 2.97 8.96
C VAL A 196 15.69 3.77 8.08
N PHE A 197 16.77 3.15 7.64
CA PHE A 197 17.62 3.62 6.57
C PHE A 197 17.72 2.53 5.51
N SER A 198 17.57 2.91 4.25
CA SER A 198 17.68 1.98 3.11
C SER A 198 18.43 2.65 1.97
N SER A 199 19.38 1.96 1.36
CA SER A 199 20.12 2.47 0.19
C SER A 199 20.55 1.34 -0.74
N SER A 200 20.57 1.64 -2.04
CA SER A 200 21.10 0.75 -3.06
C SER A 200 21.44 1.53 -4.34
N PRO A 201 22.48 1.18 -5.09
CA PRO A 201 22.64 1.56 -6.49
C PRO A 201 21.56 0.97 -7.40
N ASN A 202 20.94 -0.16 -6.99
CA ASN A 202 19.85 -0.84 -7.70
C ASN A 202 20.17 -1.10 -9.18
N ASP A 203 21.43 -1.49 -9.47
CA ASP A 203 22.03 -1.64 -10.80
C ASP A 203 21.91 -3.07 -11.35
N TYR A 204 20.76 -3.72 -11.15
CA TYR A 204 20.50 -5.08 -11.62
C TYR A 204 20.64 -5.23 -13.14
N LYS A 205 20.94 -6.44 -13.58
CA LYS A 205 20.95 -6.81 -15.01
C LYS A 205 19.56 -7.25 -15.45
N TYR A 206 19.19 -6.89 -16.66
CA TYR A 206 17.96 -7.31 -17.32
C TYR A 206 18.21 -7.53 -18.81
N ARG A 207 17.36 -8.30 -19.48
CA ARG A 207 17.35 -8.45 -20.93
C ARG A 207 16.48 -7.33 -21.54
N ASN A 208 17.05 -6.54 -22.44
CA ASN A 208 16.32 -5.44 -23.07
C ASN A 208 15.58 -5.94 -24.31
N HIS A 209 14.28 -6.17 -24.17
CA HIS A 209 13.40 -6.62 -25.25
C HIS A 209 12.99 -5.50 -26.22
N ASP A 210 13.28 -4.25 -25.90
CA ASP A 210 13.00 -3.09 -26.77
C ASP A 210 14.12 -2.82 -27.77
N LYS A 211 15.26 -3.53 -27.67
CA LYS A 211 16.44 -3.39 -28.52
C LYS A 211 16.88 -4.75 -29.04
N LYS A 212 17.15 -4.84 -30.33
CA LYS A 212 17.80 -6.01 -30.94
C LYS A 212 19.20 -5.62 -31.42
N GLU A 213 20.18 -6.46 -31.18
CA GLU A 213 21.52 -6.37 -31.69
C GLU A 213 21.74 -7.48 -32.71
N ASN A 214 22.44 -7.11 -33.81
CA ASN A 214 22.73 -8.03 -34.90
C ASN A 214 24.07 -8.72 -34.65
N VAL A 215 24.16 -9.99 -35.00
CA VAL A 215 25.41 -10.74 -35.13
C VAL A 215 25.74 -10.81 -36.60
N TYR A 216 26.97 -10.45 -36.93
CA TYR A 216 27.44 -10.38 -38.33
C TYR A 216 28.45 -11.49 -38.61
N ASP A 217 28.46 -12.02 -39.84
CA ASP A 217 29.52 -12.88 -40.34
C ASP A 217 30.74 -12.06 -40.79
N GLU A 218 31.78 -12.74 -41.30
CA GLU A 218 33.00 -12.13 -41.81
C GLU A 218 32.75 -11.19 -43.00
N TYR A 219 31.59 -11.31 -43.68
CA TYR A 219 31.17 -10.52 -44.83
C TYR A 219 30.16 -9.43 -44.47
N MET A 220 29.97 -9.14 -43.15
CA MET A 220 29.00 -8.18 -42.64
C MET A 220 27.53 -8.52 -42.93
N ASN A 221 27.20 -9.78 -43.22
CA ASN A 221 25.82 -10.22 -43.31
C ASN A 221 25.28 -10.50 -41.90
N ILE A 222 24.02 -10.15 -41.66
CA ILE A 222 23.34 -10.48 -40.42
C ILE A 222 23.04 -11.97 -40.40
N ILE A 223 23.68 -12.71 -39.48
CA ILE A 223 23.50 -14.17 -39.30
C ILE A 223 22.59 -14.51 -38.10
N ASP A 224 22.45 -13.61 -37.11
CA ASP A 224 21.58 -13.78 -35.97
C ASP A 224 21.20 -12.42 -35.35
N GLN A 225 20.19 -12.45 -34.50
CA GLN A 225 19.75 -11.29 -33.70
C GLN A 225 19.47 -11.72 -32.28
N TYR A 226 19.91 -10.93 -31.31
CA TYR A 226 19.65 -11.20 -29.91
C TYR A 226 19.20 -9.95 -29.14
N TYR A 227 18.56 -10.17 -28.00
CA TYR A 227 18.22 -9.11 -27.05
C TYR A 227 19.38 -8.93 -26.07
N PRO A 228 20.04 -7.75 -26.02
CA PRO A 228 21.20 -7.52 -25.18
C PRO A 228 20.83 -7.55 -23.69
N VAL A 229 21.80 -7.97 -22.87
CA VAL A 229 21.72 -7.87 -21.40
C VAL A 229 22.32 -6.54 -20.99
N GLU A 230 21.51 -5.68 -20.44
CA GLU A 230 21.90 -4.34 -19.99
C GLU A 230 21.81 -4.24 -18.45
N ARG A 231 22.34 -3.14 -17.90
CA ARG A 231 22.18 -2.79 -16.49
C ARG A 231 21.13 -1.72 -16.32
N ASN A 232 20.36 -1.81 -15.25
CA ASN A 232 19.47 -0.73 -14.83
C ASN A 232 20.31 0.51 -14.53
N ARG A 233 20.04 1.59 -15.23
CA ARG A 233 20.70 2.88 -15.08
C ARG A 233 19.77 3.84 -14.36
N SER A 234 20.33 4.70 -13.50
CA SER A 234 19.54 5.69 -12.75
C SER A 234 18.43 5.05 -11.90
N GLY A 235 18.82 4.04 -11.11
CA GLY A 235 17.90 3.37 -10.17
C GLY A 235 18.29 3.54 -8.71
N ALA A 236 19.37 4.29 -8.42
CA ALA A 236 19.89 4.44 -7.07
C ALA A 236 18.94 5.19 -6.14
N TYR A 237 18.92 4.78 -4.88
CA TYR A 237 18.11 5.45 -3.86
C TYR A 237 18.80 5.50 -2.50
N LYS A 238 18.37 6.48 -1.69
CA LYS A 238 18.67 6.62 -0.25
C LYS A 238 17.42 7.14 0.44
N ASP A 239 16.85 6.32 1.30
CA ASP A 239 15.64 6.62 2.05
C ASP A 239 15.92 6.56 3.55
N PHE A 240 15.49 7.57 4.28
CA PHE A 240 15.54 7.64 5.73
C PHE A 240 14.17 7.97 6.29
N HIS A 241 13.71 7.19 7.26
CA HIS A 241 12.47 7.41 7.98
C HIS A 241 12.72 7.41 9.48
N LEU A 242 12.08 8.33 10.19
CA LEU A 242 12.08 8.42 11.65
C LEU A 242 10.65 8.58 12.13
N LEU A 243 10.18 7.65 12.95
CA LEU A 243 8.87 7.70 13.59
C LEU A 243 9.04 7.78 15.10
N GLN A 244 8.49 8.82 15.71
CA GLN A 244 8.40 9.00 17.15
C GLN A 244 6.95 8.89 17.59
N GLU A 245 6.70 8.09 18.61
CA GLU A 245 5.37 7.89 19.21
C GLU A 245 5.48 8.10 20.72
N VAL A 246 4.54 8.83 21.26
CA VAL A 246 4.40 9.03 22.71
C VAL A 246 2.93 8.96 23.07
N TYR A 247 2.59 8.14 24.04
CA TYR A 247 1.24 8.00 24.57
C TYR A 247 1.24 8.18 26.08
N TYR A 248 0.22 8.87 26.58
CA TYR A 248 -0.01 9.06 27.99
C TYR A 248 -1.43 8.63 28.36
N ASN A 249 -1.54 7.70 29.29
CA ASN A 249 -2.79 7.19 29.83
C ASN A 249 -3.04 7.80 31.21
N THR A 250 -4.16 8.49 31.38
CA THR A 250 -4.47 9.17 32.66
C THR A 250 -4.98 8.20 33.75
N GLY A 251 -5.26 6.93 33.40
CA GLY A 251 -5.91 5.94 34.27
C GLY A 251 -7.41 6.16 34.45
N LYS A 252 -7.96 7.28 33.96
CA LYS A 252 -9.39 7.66 34.09
C LYS A 252 -10.18 7.48 32.79
N GLY A 253 -9.65 6.74 31.81
CA GLY A 253 -10.27 6.51 30.50
C GLY A 253 -9.87 7.53 29.44
N ASP A 254 -8.94 8.44 29.74
CA ASP A 254 -8.36 9.36 28.78
C ASP A 254 -6.99 8.86 28.33
N ARG A 255 -6.75 9.00 27.03
CA ARG A 255 -5.47 8.73 26.39
C ARG A 255 -5.09 9.87 25.49
N LEU A 256 -3.91 10.39 25.68
CA LEU A 256 -3.26 11.35 24.79
C LEU A 256 -2.21 10.64 23.95
N GLY A 257 -2.10 10.99 22.69
CA GLY A 257 -1.10 10.44 21.78
C GLY A 257 -0.46 11.51 20.93
N LEU A 258 0.86 11.42 20.74
CA LEU A 258 1.62 12.19 19.77
C LEU A 258 2.35 11.21 18.86
N ASN A 259 2.13 11.33 17.57
CA ASN A 259 2.84 10.55 16.54
C ASN A 259 3.48 11.53 15.56
N ALA A 260 4.79 11.43 15.36
CA ALA A 260 5.55 12.28 14.44
C ALA A 260 6.40 11.40 13.52
N TRP A 261 6.23 11.54 12.21
CA TRP A 261 6.93 10.76 11.20
C TRP A 261 7.63 11.67 10.21
N TYR A 262 8.97 11.58 10.17
CA TYR A 262 9.82 12.28 9.22
C TYR A 262 10.32 11.31 8.14
N ILE A 263 10.33 11.77 6.89
CA ILE A 263 10.78 11.05 5.70
C ILE A 263 11.77 11.94 4.95
N ASN A 264 12.90 11.38 4.55
CA ASN A 264 13.86 12.02 3.64
C ASN A 264 14.26 10.99 2.57
N SER A 265 13.85 11.23 1.34
CA SER A 265 14.06 10.34 0.20
C SER A 265 14.82 11.04 -0.91
N ASN A 266 15.81 10.37 -1.46
CA ASN A 266 16.55 10.80 -2.64
C ASN A 266 16.65 9.60 -3.59
N ARG A 267 15.95 9.69 -4.72
CA ARG A 267 15.76 8.57 -5.65
C ARG A 267 16.10 9.00 -7.06
N GLU A 268 16.84 8.17 -7.73
CA GLU A 268 16.94 8.21 -9.18
C GLU A 268 15.78 7.43 -9.79
N LEU A 269 15.25 7.92 -10.89
CA LEU A 269 14.14 7.29 -11.60
C LEU A 269 14.66 6.70 -12.90
N ALA A 270 14.63 5.38 -13.02
CA ALA A 270 15.08 4.68 -14.19
C ALA A 270 14.35 5.18 -15.45
N MET A 271 15.09 5.34 -16.55
CA MET A 271 14.53 5.64 -17.87
C MET A 271 13.79 4.43 -18.43
N LEU A 272 12.88 4.69 -19.38
CA LEU A 272 12.31 3.61 -20.18
C LEU A 272 13.39 2.99 -21.08
N THR A 273 13.38 1.68 -21.25
CA THR A 273 14.37 0.97 -22.06
C THR A 273 14.39 1.39 -23.53
N VAL A 274 13.26 1.86 -24.04
CA VAL A 274 13.15 2.44 -25.39
C VAL A 274 13.94 3.76 -25.56
N ASP A 275 14.16 4.49 -24.45
CA ASP A 275 14.89 5.76 -24.47
C ASP A 275 16.41 5.58 -24.30
N HIS A 276 16.88 4.35 -24.06
CA HIS A 276 18.32 4.03 -23.93
C HIS A 276 19.08 4.01 -25.26
N GLY A 277 18.47 4.39 -26.35
CA GLY A 277 18.96 4.17 -27.72
C GLY A 277 20.19 4.94 -28.14
N ASN A 278 20.70 5.90 -27.38
CA ASN A 278 21.97 6.58 -27.61
C ASN A 278 22.64 6.88 -26.26
N GLU A 279 23.97 6.75 -26.22
CA GLU A 279 24.88 6.85 -25.07
C GLU A 279 24.93 8.24 -24.40
N THR A 280 23.84 9.00 -24.48
CA THR A 280 23.75 10.30 -23.81
C THR A 280 23.53 10.11 -22.32
N ASP A 281 24.42 10.68 -21.53
CA ASP A 281 24.24 10.74 -20.09
C ASP A 281 22.96 11.51 -19.72
N PHE A 282 22.24 11.02 -18.72
CA PHE A 282 21.07 11.69 -18.18
C PHE A 282 21.08 11.63 -16.66
N GLU A 283 20.43 12.59 -16.03
CA GLU A 283 20.09 12.58 -14.61
C GLU A 283 18.59 12.70 -14.47
N ASN A 284 17.96 11.71 -13.84
CA ASN A 284 16.53 11.69 -13.58
C ASN A 284 16.32 11.42 -12.10
N ARG A 285 16.07 12.48 -11.31
CA ARG A 285 16.14 12.43 -9.85
C ARG A 285 14.94 13.09 -9.18
N GLN A 286 14.38 12.40 -8.20
CA GLN A 286 13.37 12.92 -7.30
C GLN A 286 13.92 12.99 -5.88
N ARG A 287 13.70 14.11 -5.20
CA ARG A 287 13.98 14.30 -3.78
C ARG A 287 12.71 14.69 -3.06
N GLU A 288 12.48 14.09 -1.91
CA GLU A 288 11.31 14.37 -1.10
C GLU A 288 11.67 14.46 0.38
N GLN A 289 11.14 15.46 1.05
CA GLN A 289 11.14 15.59 2.50
C GLN A 289 9.71 15.75 2.97
N THR A 290 9.27 14.84 3.82
CA THR A 290 7.90 14.86 4.36
C THR A 290 7.94 14.76 5.87
N PHE A 291 7.21 15.64 6.54
CA PHE A 291 6.91 15.57 7.97
C PHE A 291 5.41 15.34 8.15
N ARG A 292 5.03 14.40 9.00
CA ARG A 292 3.64 14.13 9.40
C ARG A 292 3.57 14.11 10.91
N GLY A 293 2.69 14.91 11.48
CA GLY A 293 2.45 14.97 12.92
C GLY A 293 0.96 14.82 13.22
N VAL A 294 0.62 13.99 14.21
CA VAL A 294 -0.76 13.82 14.71
C VAL A 294 -0.77 13.85 16.24
N LEU A 295 -1.54 14.74 16.79
CA LEU A 295 -1.97 14.75 18.19
C LEU A 295 -3.33 14.09 18.27
N SER A 296 -3.53 13.20 19.22
CA SER A 296 -4.81 12.51 19.45
C SER A 296 -5.19 12.57 20.92
N TRP A 297 -6.47 12.69 21.16
CA TRP A 297 -7.10 12.51 22.46
C TRP A 297 -8.28 11.55 22.30
N ASP A 298 -8.28 10.48 23.09
CA ASP A 298 -9.36 9.52 23.16
C ASP A 298 -9.90 9.52 24.59
N HIS A 299 -11.22 9.62 24.73
CA HIS A 299 -11.94 9.50 25.98
C HIS A 299 -12.90 8.33 25.90
N LEU A 300 -12.74 7.35 26.78
CA LEU A 300 -13.53 6.12 26.78
C LEU A 300 -14.36 6.02 28.05
N ARG A 301 -15.65 5.79 27.90
CA ARG A 301 -16.62 5.47 28.97
C ARG A 301 -17.38 4.21 28.61
N LYS A 302 -18.17 3.71 29.57
CA LYS A 302 -18.92 2.47 29.42
C LYS A 302 -19.78 2.42 28.14
N ASN A 303 -20.47 3.51 27.82
CA ASN A 303 -21.46 3.56 26.74
C ASN A 303 -21.09 4.52 25.61
N TRP A 304 -20.01 5.27 25.70
CA TRP A 304 -19.60 6.20 24.67
C TRP A 304 -18.09 6.38 24.60
N LYS A 305 -17.64 6.72 23.43
CA LYS A 305 -16.28 7.11 23.15
C LYS A 305 -16.30 8.46 22.42
N LEU A 306 -15.38 9.34 22.78
CA LEU A 306 -15.10 10.58 22.05
C LEU A 306 -13.63 10.59 21.69
N GLY A 307 -13.34 10.95 20.45
CA GLY A 307 -11.98 11.14 19.93
C GLY A 307 -11.81 12.52 19.32
N ALA A 308 -10.66 13.13 19.51
CA ALA A 308 -10.27 14.36 18.83
C ALA A 308 -8.84 14.21 18.30
N LYS A 309 -8.59 14.72 17.09
CA LYS A 309 -7.26 14.70 16.47
C LYS A 309 -6.96 16.05 15.84
N ALA A 310 -5.71 16.45 15.94
CA ALA A 310 -5.15 17.56 15.18
C ALA A 310 -3.86 17.11 14.50
N GLY A 311 -3.62 17.50 13.27
CA GLY A 311 -2.46 17.04 12.54
C GLY A 311 -1.92 18.07 11.57
N TYR A 312 -0.67 17.83 11.16
CA TYR A 312 0.02 18.66 10.17
C TYR A 312 0.89 17.79 9.28
N ILE A 313 0.82 18.06 7.97
CA ILE A 313 1.71 17.46 6.98
C ILE A 313 2.43 18.58 6.25
N TYR A 314 3.76 18.48 6.20
CA TYR A 314 4.61 19.25 5.32
C TYR A 314 5.27 18.33 4.33
N THR A 315 5.22 18.64 3.04
CA THR A 315 5.96 17.91 2.00
C THR A 315 6.65 18.90 1.08
N TRP A 316 7.95 18.72 0.92
CA TRP A 316 8.76 19.35 -0.12
C TRP A 316 9.19 18.30 -1.12
N MET A 317 8.96 18.55 -2.40
CA MET A 317 9.34 17.68 -3.51
C MET A 317 10.15 18.46 -4.54
N ALA A 318 11.19 17.84 -5.05
CA ALA A 318 12.01 18.34 -6.14
C ALA A 318 12.20 17.24 -7.18
N TYR A 319 11.89 17.55 -8.42
CA TYR A 319 12.13 16.68 -9.55
C TYR A 319 13.05 17.39 -10.55
N ASP A 320 14.16 16.74 -10.89
CA ASP A 320 15.16 17.22 -11.85
C ASP A 320 15.37 16.14 -12.92
N TYR A 321 15.08 16.50 -14.18
CA TYR A 321 15.43 15.72 -15.34
C TYR A 321 16.41 16.52 -16.20
N LYS A 322 17.60 15.97 -16.41
CA LYS A 322 18.64 16.54 -17.25
C LYS A 322 19.02 15.53 -18.32
N ARG A 323 19.43 16.03 -19.46
CA ARG A 323 19.95 15.25 -20.58
C ARG A 323 21.22 15.89 -21.10
N ASP A 324 22.20 15.08 -21.47
CA ASP A 324 23.37 15.54 -22.20
C ASP A 324 22.95 15.93 -23.64
N LEU A 325 23.25 17.16 -24.01
CA LEU A 325 23.05 17.68 -25.40
C LEU A 325 24.23 17.42 -26.32
N GLY A 326 25.24 16.71 -25.83
CA GLY A 326 26.53 16.49 -26.49
C GLY A 326 27.67 17.25 -25.79
N ASN A 327 28.87 16.71 -25.89
CA ASN A 327 30.12 17.26 -25.30
C ASN A 327 30.06 17.42 -23.76
N GLY A 328 29.26 16.63 -23.03
CA GLY A 328 29.13 16.70 -21.58
C GLY A 328 28.31 17.89 -21.06
N ILE A 329 27.56 18.56 -21.93
CA ILE A 329 26.69 19.69 -21.55
C ILE A 329 25.34 19.16 -21.07
N MET A 330 25.15 19.09 -19.76
CA MET A 330 23.90 18.65 -19.13
C MET A 330 22.85 19.77 -19.09
N ALA A 331 21.82 19.67 -19.91
CA ALA A 331 20.70 20.62 -19.93
C ALA A 331 19.53 20.14 -19.08
N HIS A 332 18.92 21.04 -18.33
CA HIS A 332 17.68 20.76 -17.61
C HIS A 332 16.49 20.68 -18.59
N MET A 333 15.92 19.48 -18.72
CA MET A 333 14.67 19.27 -19.47
C MET A 333 13.45 19.56 -18.61
N THR A 334 13.52 19.21 -17.33
CA THR A 334 12.46 19.51 -16.33
C THR A 334 13.11 19.85 -15.00
N ARG A 335 12.58 20.87 -14.33
CA ARG A 335 13.03 21.30 -13.01
C ARG A 335 11.83 21.72 -12.16
N SER A 336 11.11 20.74 -11.60
CA SER A 336 9.91 21.00 -10.81
C SER A 336 10.21 21.07 -9.32
N ARG A 337 9.51 21.97 -8.63
CA ARG A 337 9.57 22.15 -7.17
C ARG A 337 8.15 22.29 -6.63
N SER A 338 7.83 21.54 -5.57
CA SER A 338 6.52 21.62 -4.94
C SER A 338 6.64 21.70 -3.43
N ARG A 339 5.78 22.50 -2.81
CA ARG A 339 5.60 22.60 -1.36
C ARG A 339 4.14 22.42 -1.02
N ILE A 340 3.88 21.53 -0.08
CA ILE A 340 2.54 21.18 0.36
C ILE A 340 2.48 21.31 1.87
N ASN A 341 1.52 22.11 2.34
CA ASN A 341 1.17 22.19 3.75
C ASN A 341 -0.28 21.74 3.90
N THR A 342 -0.54 20.80 4.80
CA THR A 342 -1.88 20.32 5.11
C THR A 342 -2.11 20.38 6.61
N PHE A 343 -3.12 21.13 7.03
CA PHE A 343 -3.62 21.15 8.40
C PHE A 343 -4.83 20.24 8.48
N TYR A 344 -4.92 19.47 9.53
CA TYR A 344 -5.94 18.45 9.75
C TYR A 344 -6.57 18.61 11.14
N GLY A 345 -7.89 18.50 11.20
CA GLY A 345 -8.67 18.41 12.42
C GLY A 345 -9.76 17.36 12.29
N GLN A 346 -10.00 16.57 13.32
CA GLN A 346 -11.08 15.57 13.36
C GLN A 346 -11.67 15.45 14.75
N VAL A 347 -12.97 15.28 14.81
CA VAL A 347 -13.69 14.83 16.02
C VAL A 347 -14.56 13.64 15.64
N ASP A 348 -14.49 12.58 16.42
CA ASP A 348 -15.32 11.40 16.27
C ASP A 348 -15.97 10.99 17.59
N GLY A 349 -17.20 10.54 17.49
CA GLY A 349 -18.00 10.10 18.64
C GLY A 349 -18.70 8.78 18.37
N GLU A 350 -18.83 7.98 19.42
CA GLU A 350 -19.58 6.71 19.41
C GLU A 350 -20.47 6.66 20.64
N TYR A 351 -21.72 6.25 20.44
CA TYR A 351 -22.68 6.12 21.51
C TYR A 351 -23.45 4.80 21.43
N TYR A 352 -23.37 3.98 22.45
CA TYR A 352 -24.03 2.68 22.54
C TYR A 352 -25.30 2.77 23.38
N ILE A 353 -26.46 2.36 22.83
CA ILE A 353 -27.70 2.17 23.58
C ILE A 353 -27.93 0.67 23.75
N GLY A 354 -27.59 0.20 24.93
CA GLY A 354 -27.62 -1.23 25.25
C GLY A 354 -26.67 -2.02 24.31
N LYS A 355 -27.11 -3.21 23.89
CA LYS A 355 -26.41 -4.09 22.96
C LYS A 355 -26.91 -4.00 21.51
N LYS A 356 -27.96 -3.21 21.28
CA LYS A 356 -28.72 -3.23 20.02
C LYS A 356 -28.47 -2.04 19.12
N TRP A 357 -28.04 -0.89 19.65
CA TRP A 357 -27.82 0.32 18.88
C TRP A 357 -26.41 0.88 19.07
N LEU A 358 -25.82 1.34 17.97
CA LEU A 358 -24.61 2.14 17.97
C LEU A 358 -24.81 3.33 17.00
N PHE A 359 -24.63 4.51 17.53
CA PHE A 359 -24.55 5.74 16.75
C PHE A 359 -23.11 6.19 16.67
N THR A 360 -22.64 6.57 15.45
CA THR A 360 -21.32 7.15 15.29
C THR A 360 -21.42 8.45 14.49
N GLY A 361 -20.62 9.43 14.90
CA GLY A 361 -20.48 10.70 14.18
C GLY A 361 -19.01 11.00 13.96
N ASN A 362 -18.69 11.57 12.82
CA ASN A 362 -17.36 12.04 12.49
C ASN A 362 -17.45 13.38 11.76
N LEU A 363 -16.59 14.31 12.14
CA LEU A 363 -16.38 15.58 11.45
C LEU A 363 -14.88 15.74 11.24
N SER A 364 -14.45 15.98 10.02
CA SER A 364 -13.05 16.21 9.69
C SER A 364 -12.86 17.41 8.77
N LEU A 365 -11.78 18.12 8.99
CA LEU A 365 -11.35 19.29 8.21
C LEU A 365 -9.92 19.06 7.73
N HIS A 366 -9.66 19.33 6.45
CA HIS A 366 -8.32 19.45 5.89
C HIS A 366 -8.20 20.84 5.24
N GLN A 367 -7.12 21.53 5.49
CA GLN A 367 -6.75 22.73 4.77
C GLN A 367 -5.45 22.49 4.04
N HIS A 368 -5.51 22.37 2.73
CA HIS A 368 -4.34 22.21 1.88
C HIS A 368 -3.87 23.58 1.38
N ILE A 369 -2.56 23.81 1.41
CA ILE A 369 -1.89 24.96 0.78
C ILE A 369 -0.77 24.37 -0.08
N VAL A 370 -0.91 24.48 -1.40
CA VAL A 370 -0.02 23.87 -2.38
C VAL A 370 0.61 24.95 -3.25
N GLU A 371 1.92 24.86 -3.41
CA GLU A 371 2.71 25.63 -4.34
C GLU A 371 3.48 24.66 -5.22
N SER A 372 3.31 24.77 -6.55
CA SER A 372 4.01 23.98 -7.55
C SER A 372 4.60 24.89 -8.61
N GLU A 373 5.90 24.75 -8.86
CA GLU A 373 6.66 25.61 -9.78
C GLU A 373 7.41 24.76 -10.81
N ASP A 374 7.44 25.18 -12.06
CA ASP A 374 8.43 24.75 -13.03
C ASP A 374 9.51 25.83 -13.19
N LYS A 375 10.76 25.47 -12.85
CA LYS A 375 11.90 26.38 -12.88
C LYS A 375 12.54 26.54 -14.26
N ASN A 376 12.15 25.71 -15.25
CA ASN A 376 12.70 25.78 -16.60
C ASN A 376 11.92 26.70 -17.53
N ILE A 377 10.67 26.99 -17.20
CA ILE A 377 9.84 27.86 -18.03
C ILE A 377 10.17 29.30 -17.65
N LEU A 378 10.87 30.02 -18.54
CA LEU A 378 11.10 31.45 -18.42
C LEU A 378 9.90 32.18 -19.02
N ARG A 379 9.32 33.10 -18.27
CA ARG A 379 8.35 34.04 -18.83
C ARG A 379 9.08 35.05 -19.75
N GLN A 380 8.54 35.24 -20.93
CA GLN A 380 9.08 36.19 -21.91
C GLN A 380 8.99 37.67 -21.47
N ASP A 381 8.20 37.96 -20.45
CA ASP A 381 7.96 39.31 -19.92
C ASP A 381 8.97 39.78 -18.84
N GLY A 382 10.00 39.00 -18.56
CA GLY A 382 11.02 39.32 -17.55
C GLY A 382 10.52 39.36 -16.10
N ASN A 383 9.25 39.09 -15.87
CA ASN A 383 8.65 39.05 -14.55
C ASN A 383 9.04 37.81 -13.81
N LYS A 384 9.54 37.89 -12.56
CA LYS A 384 9.91 36.74 -11.70
C LYS A 384 8.68 35.93 -11.19
N ALA A 385 7.55 36.01 -11.90
CA ALA A 385 6.36 35.29 -11.50
C ALA A 385 6.56 33.78 -11.65
N ILE A 386 6.08 33.04 -10.65
CA ILE A 386 6.10 31.59 -10.59
C ILE A 386 5.37 31.02 -11.81
N VAL A 387 6.05 30.18 -12.59
CA VAL A 387 5.39 29.37 -13.62
C VAL A 387 4.89 28.10 -12.93
N GLY A 388 3.61 28.04 -12.69
CA GLY A 388 2.98 27.00 -11.93
C GLY A 388 1.72 27.51 -11.24
N TYR A 389 1.40 26.94 -10.08
CA TYR A 389 0.25 27.41 -9.30
C TYR A 389 0.55 27.47 -7.81
N ARG A 390 -0.17 28.38 -7.12
CA ARG A 390 -0.28 28.41 -5.66
C ARG A 390 -1.76 28.46 -5.30
N LYS A 391 -2.25 27.39 -4.66
CA LYS A 391 -3.68 27.23 -4.35
C LYS A 391 -3.89 26.72 -2.93
N GLY A 392 -4.91 27.28 -2.27
CA GLY A 392 -5.46 26.76 -1.02
C GLY A 392 -6.77 26.04 -1.31
N ARG A 393 -6.99 24.87 -0.68
CA ARG A 393 -8.24 24.13 -0.78
C ARG A 393 -8.67 23.58 0.58
N PRO A 394 -9.74 24.11 1.20
CA PRO A 394 -10.38 23.46 2.35
C PRO A 394 -11.16 22.23 1.88
N GLU A 395 -11.12 21.17 2.67
CA GLU A 395 -11.94 19.97 2.53
C GLU A 395 -12.61 19.69 3.87
N LEU A 396 -13.94 19.66 3.90
CA LEU A 396 -14.74 19.33 5.07
C LEU A 396 -15.51 18.05 4.80
N SER A 397 -15.56 17.14 5.74
CA SER A 397 -16.38 15.94 5.65
C SER A 397 -17.10 15.69 6.97
N GLY A 398 -18.42 15.58 6.90
CA GLY A 398 -19.28 15.20 8.01
C GLY A 398 -19.97 13.87 7.72
N SER A 399 -19.97 12.94 8.67
CA SER A 399 -20.70 11.69 8.55
C SER A 399 -21.40 11.31 9.84
N PHE A 400 -22.56 10.68 9.68
CA PHE A 400 -23.34 10.09 10.76
C PHE A 400 -23.75 8.68 10.38
N SER A 401 -23.67 7.73 11.33
CA SER A 401 -24.21 6.39 11.12
C SER A 401 -25.06 5.91 12.28
N ALA A 402 -26.11 5.18 11.94
CA ALA A 402 -26.95 4.45 12.87
C ALA A 402 -26.84 2.96 12.58
N LYS A 403 -26.44 2.19 13.54
CA LYS A 403 -26.28 0.74 13.44
C LYS A 403 -27.22 0.06 14.41
N TRP A 404 -28.00 -0.90 13.91
CA TRP A 404 -29.04 -1.57 14.64
C TRP A 404 -28.93 -3.09 14.51
N ARG A 405 -29.04 -3.76 15.64
CA ARG A 405 -29.10 -5.22 15.73
C ARG A 405 -30.45 -5.62 16.35
N PRO A 406 -31.52 -5.72 15.53
CA PRO A 406 -32.84 -6.08 16.03
C PRO A 406 -32.87 -7.43 16.71
N ILE A 407 -32.17 -8.39 16.14
CA ILE A 407 -31.97 -9.74 16.68
C ILE A 407 -30.47 -10.11 16.56
N ASP A 408 -30.02 -11.10 17.33
CA ASP A 408 -28.60 -11.49 17.38
C ASP A 408 -28.00 -11.94 16.02
N ARG A 409 -28.85 -12.30 15.08
CA ARG A 409 -28.43 -12.80 13.77
C ARG A 409 -28.46 -11.76 12.67
N LEU A 410 -29.03 -10.58 12.88
CA LEU A 410 -29.23 -9.56 11.85
C LEU A 410 -28.67 -8.22 12.31
N GLY A 411 -27.77 -7.65 11.50
CA GLY A 411 -27.24 -6.31 11.66
C GLY A 411 -27.63 -5.42 10.50
N LEU A 412 -28.07 -4.21 10.78
CA LEU A 412 -28.41 -3.17 9.81
C LEU A 412 -27.59 -1.91 10.11
N SER A 413 -27.13 -1.22 9.08
CA SER A 413 -26.42 0.06 9.24
C SER A 413 -26.80 1.01 8.11
N VAL A 414 -27.07 2.25 8.50
CA VAL A 414 -27.26 3.38 7.58
C VAL A 414 -26.15 4.39 7.86
N VAL A 415 -25.52 4.87 6.82
CA VAL A 415 -24.52 5.94 6.86
C VAL A 415 -24.97 7.07 5.96
N VAL A 416 -24.86 8.28 6.45
CA VAL A 416 -25.06 9.50 5.68
C VAL A 416 -23.82 10.35 5.81
N ARG A 417 -23.27 10.79 4.69
CA ARG A 417 -22.09 11.65 4.63
C ARG A 417 -22.32 12.80 3.68
N GLU A 418 -21.68 13.93 3.96
CA GLU A 418 -21.60 15.07 3.07
C GLU A 418 -20.18 15.63 3.09
N GLU A 419 -19.69 16.10 1.95
CA GLU A 419 -18.33 16.58 1.79
C GLU A 419 -18.32 17.92 1.04
N MET A 420 -17.36 18.77 1.41
CA MET A 420 -17.07 20.02 0.73
C MET A 420 -15.60 20.02 0.27
N PHE A 421 -15.36 20.41 -0.96
CA PHE A 421 -14.03 20.62 -1.53
C PHE A 421 -13.93 22.02 -2.11
N GLY A 422 -13.10 22.86 -1.50
CA GLY A 422 -13.05 24.27 -1.83
C GLY A 422 -14.36 24.95 -1.48
N LYS A 423 -15.20 25.24 -2.48
CA LYS A 423 -16.53 25.84 -2.32
C LYS A 423 -17.66 24.92 -2.76
N GLU A 424 -17.31 23.73 -3.27
CA GLU A 424 -18.30 22.81 -3.82
C GLU A 424 -18.67 21.73 -2.81
N TRP A 425 -19.97 21.51 -2.63
CA TRP A 425 -20.54 20.46 -1.82
C TRP A 425 -20.90 19.24 -2.66
N THR A 426 -20.76 18.06 -2.08
CA THR A 426 -21.36 16.86 -2.64
C THR A 426 -22.89 16.89 -2.39
N PRO A 427 -23.70 16.26 -3.23
CA PRO A 427 -24.98 15.76 -2.75
C PRO A 427 -24.76 14.80 -1.57
N ILE A 428 -25.81 14.60 -0.76
CA ILE A 428 -25.78 13.62 0.32
C ILE A 428 -25.30 12.27 -0.21
N ILE A 429 -24.37 11.67 0.50
CA ILE A 429 -23.73 10.38 0.21
C ILE A 429 -24.38 9.33 1.11
N PRO A 430 -25.38 8.56 0.61
CA PRO A 430 -26.00 7.50 1.36
C PRO A 430 -25.21 6.20 1.26
N ALA A 431 -25.22 5.40 2.34
CA ALA A 431 -24.81 4.01 2.28
C ALA A 431 -25.67 3.16 3.21
N PHE A 432 -26.00 1.94 2.76
CA PHE A 432 -26.77 0.96 3.48
C PHE A 432 -25.99 -0.34 3.57
N PHE A 433 -25.97 -0.95 4.74
CA PHE A 433 -25.29 -2.19 5.01
C PHE A 433 -26.20 -3.14 5.76
N VAL A 434 -26.12 -4.41 5.40
CA VAL A 434 -26.78 -5.50 6.10
C VAL A 434 -25.84 -6.66 6.27
N ASP A 435 -25.87 -7.31 7.42
CA ASP A 435 -25.28 -8.63 7.61
C ASP A 435 -26.24 -9.57 8.33
N GLY A 436 -26.14 -10.84 8.01
CA GLY A 436 -26.98 -11.86 8.58
C GLY A 436 -26.20 -13.16 8.81
N VAL A 437 -26.30 -13.70 10.05
CA VAL A 437 -25.75 -15.02 10.38
C VAL A 437 -26.72 -16.09 9.87
N LEU A 438 -26.38 -16.74 8.76
CA LEU A 438 -27.17 -17.78 8.13
C LEU A 438 -27.09 -19.11 8.91
N SER A 439 -25.89 -19.44 9.41
CA SER A 439 -25.67 -20.63 10.22
C SER A 439 -24.68 -20.34 11.34
N LYS A 440 -24.99 -20.83 12.54
CA LYS A 440 -24.06 -20.82 13.67
C LYS A 440 -22.98 -21.91 13.51
N VAL A 441 -23.35 -23.01 12.85
CA VAL A 441 -22.39 -24.05 12.45
C VAL A 441 -21.55 -23.47 11.31
N GLY A 442 -20.24 -23.38 11.52
CA GLY A 442 -19.32 -22.77 10.55
C GLY A 442 -19.35 -21.25 10.49
N ASN A 443 -20.11 -20.57 11.40
CA ASN A 443 -20.24 -19.11 11.46
C ASN A 443 -20.45 -18.46 10.06
N ILE A 444 -21.39 -19.04 9.29
CA ILE A 444 -21.69 -18.57 7.93
C ILE A 444 -22.46 -17.27 8.00
N THR A 445 -21.90 -16.21 7.44
CA THR A 445 -22.49 -14.86 7.43
C THR A 445 -22.62 -14.37 6.00
N ALA A 446 -23.81 -13.91 5.63
CA ALA A 446 -24.08 -13.16 4.41
C ALA A 446 -24.00 -11.66 4.69
N LYS A 447 -23.56 -10.88 3.68
CA LYS A 447 -23.49 -9.42 3.73
C LYS A 447 -23.96 -8.85 2.43
N ALA A 448 -24.57 -7.67 2.48
CA ALA A 448 -24.82 -6.86 1.30
C ALA A 448 -24.71 -5.38 1.67
N SER A 449 -24.31 -4.57 0.70
CA SER A 449 -24.26 -3.13 0.89
C SER A 449 -24.35 -2.38 -0.42
N VAL A 450 -24.80 -1.13 -0.35
CA VAL A 450 -24.83 -0.19 -1.46
C VAL A 450 -24.40 1.18 -0.95
N SER A 451 -23.61 1.89 -1.75
CA SER A 451 -23.23 3.27 -1.46
C SER A 451 -23.06 4.10 -2.73
N ARG A 452 -23.21 5.41 -2.56
CA ARG A 452 -22.77 6.39 -3.54
C ARG A 452 -21.52 7.08 -3.03
N ASN A 453 -20.57 7.34 -3.92
CA ASN A 453 -19.34 8.07 -3.60
C ASN A 453 -19.01 9.11 -4.67
N TYR A 454 -18.20 10.09 -4.29
CA TYR A 454 -17.72 11.15 -5.18
C TYR A 454 -16.20 11.26 -5.08
N ARG A 455 -15.57 11.73 -6.16
CA ARG A 455 -14.18 12.17 -6.15
C ARG A 455 -14.09 13.53 -6.84
N PHE A 456 -13.47 14.48 -6.16
CA PHE A 456 -13.16 15.79 -6.75
C PHE A 456 -11.84 15.72 -7.52
N PRO A 457 -11.71 16.54 -8.59
CA PRO A 457 -10.45 16.69 -9.30
C PRO A 457 -9.32 17.08 -8.36
N THR A 458 -8.12 16.57 -8.61
CA THR A 458 -6.91 16.94 -7.85
C THR A 458 -6.47 18.36 -8.20
N LEU A 459 -5.54 18.92 -7.43
CA LEU A 459 -5.03 20.26 -7.75
C LEU A 459 -4.24 20.28 -9.06
N ASN A 460 -3.56 19.18 -9.44
CA ASN A 460 -2.93 19.07 -10.74
C ASN A 460 -3.96 18.91 -11.87
N ASP A 461 -5.04 18.15 -11.65
CA ASP A 461 -6.11 18.04 -12.66
C ASP A 461 -6.65 19.45 -13.00
N LEU A 462 -6.77 20.33 -12.01
CA LEU A 462 -7.33 21.67 -12.21
C LEU A 462 -6.30 22.72 -12.69
N TYR A 463 -5.07 22.69 -12.17
CA TYR A 463 -4.15 23.85 -12.23
C TYR A 463 -2.75 23.54 -12.74
N PHE A 464 -2.43 22.29 -13.11
CA PHE A 464 -1.11 21.95 -13.64
C PHE A 464 -0.81 22.73 -14.93
N LEU A 465 0.42 23.21 -15.10
CA LEU A 465 0.85 23.94 -16.30
C LEU A 465 1.99 23.18 -17.01
N PRO A 466 1.87 23.00 -18.35
CA PRO A 466 0.70 23.23 -19.17
C PRO A 466 -0.29 22.06 -19.06
N GLY A 467 -1.58 22.28 -19.09
CA GLY A 467 -2.57 21.23 -19.31
C GLY A 467 -3.68 21.05 -18.28
N GLY A 468 -3.60 21.62 -17.07
CA GLY A 468 -4.70 21.54 -16.10
C GLY A 468 -6.00 22.13 -16.65
N ASN A 469 -7.14 21.54 -16.26
CA ASN A 469 -8.47 21.95 -16.73
C ASN A 469 -9.37 22.37 -15.56
N PRO A 470 -9.57 23.67 -15.33
CA PRO A 470 -10.40 24.18 -14.23
C PRO A 470 -11.90 23.84 -14.35
N ASN A 471 -12.37 23.39 -15.52
CA ASN A 471 -13.76 23.10 -15.80
C ASN A 471 -14.16 21.63 -15.53
N LEU A 472 -13.26 20.84 -14.95
CA LEU A 472 -13.54 19.45 -14.60
C LEU A 472 -14.67 19.33 -13.58
N ARG A 473 -15.55 18.38 -13.84
CA ARG A 473 -16.61 17.97 -12.93
C ARG A 473 -16.09 16.91 -11.95
N LYS A 474 -16.75 16.81 -10.79
CA LYS A 474 -16.52 15.71 -9.85
C LYS A 474 -16.99 14.38 -10.44
N GLU A 475 -16.22 13.35 -10.24
CA GLU A 475 -16.63 11.97 -10.55
C GLU A 475 -17.65 11.50 -9.53
N SER A 476 -18.58 10.65 -9.93
CA SER A 476 -19.58 10.05 -9.04
C SER A 476 -19.82 8.59 -9.37
N GLY A 477 -20.00 7.75 -8.35
CA GLY A 477 -20.24 6.33 -8.57
C GLY A 477 -21.19 5.71 -7.58
N TRP A 478 -21.98 4.74 -8.06
CA TRP A 478 -22.70 3.79 -7.23
C TRP A 478 -21.93 2.49 -7.16
N THR A 479 -21.81 1.94 -5.97
CA THR A 479 -21.15 0.65 -5.73
C THR A 479 -22.09 -0.26 -4.97
N TYR A 480 -22.15 -1.51 -5.39
CA TYR A 480 -22.92 -2.61 -4.79
C TYR A 480 -21.96 -3.70 -4.39
N ASP A 481 -22.13 -4.27 -3.20
CA ASP A 481 -21.35 -5.39 -2.69
C ASP A 481 -22.28 -6.46 -2.13
N ALA A 482 -22.01 -7.72 -2.43
CA ALA A 482 -22.66 -8.87 -1.80
C ALA A 482 -21.60 -9.95 -1.52
N GLY A 483 -21.67 -10.59 -0.34
CA GLY A 483 -20.66 -11.57 0.01
C GLY A 483 -21.10 -12.57 1.06
N LEU A 484 -20.38 -13.69 1.07
CA LEU A 484 -20.48 -14.74 2.07
C LEU A 484 -19.13 -14.89 2.76
N SER A 485 -19.16 -15.17 4.04
CA SER A 485 -17.97 -15.53 4.82
C SER A 485 -18.27 -16.67 5.76
N PHE A 486 -17.26 -17.48 6.02
CA PHE A 486 -17.34 -18.57 7.00
C PHE A 486 -16.09 -18.59 7.87
N ALA A 487 -16.22 -19.18 9.06
CA ALA A 487 -15.11 -19.43 9.96
C ALA A 487 -15.38 -20.67 10.79
N VAL A 488 -14.50 -21.63 10.69
CA VAL A 488 -14.55 -22.91 11.43
C VAL A 488 -13.21 -23.17 12.08
N GLY A 489 -13.21 -23.85 13.23
CA GLY A 489 -11.96 -24.19 13.87
C GLY A 489 -12.12 -24.92 15.17
N LYS A 490 -11.01 -25.49 15.63
CA LYS A 490 -10.87 -26.13 16.94
C LYS A 490 -9.65 -25.52 17.61
N LYS A 491 -9.86 -24.87 18.75
CA LYS A 491 -8.81 -24.19 19.52
C LYS A 491 -7.58 -25.08 19.70
N GLY A 492 -6.40 -24.55 19.36
CA GLY A 492 -5.12 -25.26 19.45
C GLY A 492 -4.89 -26.35 18.42
N VAL A 493 -5.81 -26.55 17.44
CA VAL A 493 -5.68 -27.56 16.39
C VAL A 493 -5.72 -26.94 15.01
N TYR A 494 -6.80 -26.25 14.66
CA TYR A 494 -6.90 -25.60 13.36
C TYR A 494 -7.88 -24.40 13.38
N SER A 495 -7.67 -23.48 12.45
CA SER A 495 -8.54 -22.35 12.12
C SER A 495 -8.63 -22.24 10.60
N LEU A 496 -9.84 -22.34 10.06
CA LEU A 496 -10.12 -22.13 8.65
C LEU A 496 -11.16 -21.03 8.52
N SER A 497 -10.86 -20.01 7.74
CA SER A 497 -11.81 -18.95 7.41
C SER A 497 -11.73 -18.61 5.92
N GLY A 498 -12.86 -18.14 5.38
CA GLY A 498 -12.90 -17.72 3.99
C GLY A 498 -14.01 -16.74 3.73
N SER A 499 -13.90 -16.05 2.60
CA SER A 499 -14.93 -15.14 2.08
C SER A 499 -14.93 -15.14 0.57
N ALA A 500 -16.11 -14.96 -0.01
CA ALA A 500 -16.32 -14.69 -1.42
C ALA A 500 -17.23 -13.46 -1.52
N ASN A 501 -16.81 -12.47 -2.29
CA ASN A 501 -17.51 -11.20 -2.40
C ASN A 501 -17.64 -10.83 -3.88
N TRP A 502 -18.85 -10.64 -4.32
CA TRP A 502 -19.19 -9.99 -5.58
C TRP A 502 -19.26 -8.49 -5.38
N PHE A 503 -18.84 -7.74 -6.36
CA PHE A 503 -18.96 -6.28 -6.40
C PHE A 503 -19.33 -5.80 -7.79
N GLU A 504 -19.99 -4.64 -7.84
CA GLU A 504 -20.30 -3.93 -9.07
C GLU A 504 -20.28 -2.43 -8.81
N SER A 505 -19.66 -1.68 -9.70
CA SER A 505 -19.48 -0.23 -9.57
C SER A 505 -19.67 0.47 -10.91
N PHE A 506 -20.51 1.50 -10.91
CA PHE A 506 -20.77 2.38 -12.05
C PHE A 506 -20.23 3.76 -11.72
N ILE A 507 -19.20 4.20 -12.41
CA ILE A 507 -18.52 5.49 -12.17
C ILE A 507 -18.69 6.37 -13.39
N LYS A 508 -19.28 7.56 -13.20
CA LYS A 508 -19.51 8.58 -14.22
C LYS A 508 -18.50 9.72 -14.11
N ASP A 509 -18.31 10.41 -15.24
CA ASP A 509 -17.43 11.57 -15.36
C ASP A 509 -15.97 11.26 -14.99
N TRP A 510 -15.49 10.06 -15.29
CA TRP A 510 -14.13 9.64 -14.97
C TRP A 510 -13.09 10.55 -15.62
N ILE A 511 -12.17 11.08 -14.79
CA ILE A 511 -11.11 11.98 -15.23
C ILE A 511 -9.93 11.16 -15.75
N ILE A 512 -9.50 11.46 -16.96
CA ILE A 512 -8.31 10.86 -17.58
C ILE A 512 -7.47 11.94 -18.27
N TRP A 513 -6.14 11.81 -18.15
CA TRP A 513 -5.20 12.66 -18.87
C TRP A 513 -4.96 12.13 -20.27
N LEU A 514 -5.17 12.98 -21.28
CA LEU A 514 -5.06 12.64 -22.68
C LEU A 514 -4.14 13.61 -23.42
N PRO A 515 -3.44 13.13 -24.48
CA PRO A 515 -2.65 13.99 -25.32
C PRO A 515 -3.56 15.00 -26.06
N THR A 516 -3.11 16.24 -26.16
CA THR A 516 -3.74 17.29 -26.93
C THR A 516 -3.03 17.47 -28.27
N THR A 517 -3.67 18.14 -29.23
CA THR A 517 -3.06 18.55 -30.50
C THR A 517 -1.89 19.53 -30.33
N LYS A 518 -1.74 20.12 -29.13
CA LYS A 518 -0.67 21.07 -28.77
C LYS A 518 0.57 20.39 -28.18
N GLY A 519 0.63 19.05 -28.16
CA GLY A 519 1.79 18.29 -27.70
C GLY A 519 1.95 18.15 -26.19
N PHE A 520 0.92 18.46 -25.39
CA PHE A 520 0.89 18.20 -23.95
C PHE A 520 -0.36 17.41 -23.54
N PHE A 521 -0.34 16.80 -22.39
CA PHE A 521 -1.49 16.09 -21.82
C PHE A 521 -2.40 17.05 -21.04
N SER A 522 -3.71 16.84 -21.14
CA SER A 522 -4.73 17.58 -20.38
C SER A 522 -5.81 16.62 -19.85
N PRO A 523 -6.28 16.81 -18.62
CA PRO A 523 -7.34 15.98 -18.06
C PRO A 523 -8.73 16.42 -18.55
N ASP A 524 -9.60 15.43 -18.74
CA ASP A 524 -10.99 15.66 -19.12
C ASP A 524 -11.91 14.58 -18.52
N ASN A 525 -13.21 14.91 -18.34
CA ASN A 525 -14.26 13.98 -17.92
C ASN A 525 -14.85 13.28 -19.15
N ILE A 526 -14.33 12.14 -19.52
CA ILE A 526 -14.71 11.53 -20.79
C ILE A 526 -15.16 10.08 -20.72
N LYS A 527 -15.00 9.44 -19.59
CA LYS A 527 -15.32 8.03 -19.49
C LYS A 527 -16.35 7.78 -18.41
N ASP A 528 -17.30 6.92 -18.75
CA ASP A 528 -18.05 6.18 -17.76
C ASP A 528 -17.44 4.79 -17.65
N VAL A 529 -17.26 4.29 -16.43
CA VAL A 529 -16.59 3.02 -16.19
C VAL A 529 -17.51 2.09 -15.42
N HIS A 530 -17.65 0.88 -15.95
CA HIS A 530 -18.32 -0.24 -15.29
C HIS A 530 -17.27 -1.22 -14.81
N ALA A 531 -17.04 -1.29 -13.49
CA ALA A 531 -16.14 -2.23 -12.86
C ALA A 531 -16.94 -3.25 -12.04
N TYR A 532 -16.69 -4.53 -12.26
CA TYR A 532 -17.40 -5.61 -11.57
C TYR A 532 -16.50 -6.81 -11.35
N GLY A 533 -16.95 -7.77 -10.55
CA GLY A 533 -16.17 -8.98 -10.36
C GLY A 533 -16.39 -9.72 -9.06
N VAL A 534 -15.46 -10.64 -8.77
CA VAL A 534 -15.48 -11.48 -7.58
C VAL A 534 -14.11 -11.49 -6.93
N GLU A 535 -14.09 -11.29 -5.62
CA GLU A 535 -12.91 -11.39 -4.77
C GLU A 535 -13.10 -12.54 -3.78
N MET A 536 -12.12 -13.45 -3.70
CA MET A 536 -12.13 -14.56 -2.75
C MET A 536 -10.89 -14.50 -1.87
N LYS A 537 -11.05 -14.88 -0.60
CA LYS A 537 -9.95 -15.03 0.36
C LYS A 537 -10.16 -16.26 1.19
N ALA A 538 -9.08 -16.98 1.46
CA ALA A 538 -9.06 -18.11 2.38
C ALA A 538 -7.84 -18.03 3.29
N ASN A 539 -8.01 -18.37 4.57
CA ASN A 539 -6.91 -18.49 5.54
C ASN A 539 -7.06 -19.81 6.27
N LEU A 540 -5.97 -20.53 6.39
CA LEU A 540 -5.87 -21.79 7.13
C LEU A 540 -4.67 -21.73 8.07
N ASP A 541 -4.89 -21.96 9.34
CA ASP A 541 -3.85 -22.18 10.34
C ASP A 541 -4.05 -23.56 10.97
N VAL A 542 -3.01 -24.38 11.02
CA VAL A 542 -3.07 -25.76 11.53
C VAL A 542 -1.85 -26.06 12.39
N VAL A 543 -2.06 -26.67 13.53
CA VAL A 543 -1.01 -27.35 14.30
C VAL A 543 -0.91 -28.79 13.80
N LEU A 544 0.09 -29.06 12.97
CA LEU A 544 0.31 -30.37 12.36
C LEU A 544 0.82 -31.40 13.40
N ALA A 545 1.66 -30.95 14.33
CA ALA A 545 2.21 -31.72 15.43
C ALA A 545 2.63 -30.76 16.55
N LYS A 546 3.03 -31.27 17.72
CA LYS A 546 3.33 -30.46 18.93
C LYS A 546 4.22 -29.22 18.68
N GLU A 547 5.10 -29.25 17.67
CA GLU A 547 6.03 -28.18 17.38
C GLU A 547 5.93 -27.66 15.93
N TRP A 548 5.01 -28.21 15.11
CA TRP A 548 4.84 -27.84 13.72
C TRP A 548 3.53 -27.08 13.50
N GLN A 549 3.63 -25.91 12.91
CA GLN A 549 2.49 -25.06 12.60
C GLN A 549 2.54 -24.65 11.14
N LEU A 550 1.42 -24.80 10.44
CA LEU A 550 1.25 -24.39 9.05
C LEU A 550 0.22 -23.27 9.00
N GLY A 551 0.58 -22.15 8.37
CA GLY A 551 -0.34 -21.10 7.99
C GLY A 551 -0.39 -20.95 6.47
N LEU A 552 -1.57 -20.85 5.90
CA LEU A 552 -1.80 -20.59 4.48
C LEU A 552 -2.78 -19.43 4.34
N ASN A 553 -2.42 -18.46 3.49
CA ASN A 553 -3.29 -17.34 3.12
C ASN A 553 -3.35 -17.30 1.60
N GLY A 554 -4.55 -17.27 1.02
CA GLY A 554 -4.74 -17.18 -0.41
C GLY A 554 -5.80 -16.14 -0.79
N THR A 555 -5.57 -15.44 -1.90
CA THR A 555 -6.54 -14.50 -2.48
C THR A 555 -6.64 -14.71 -3.98
N ILE A 556 -7.84 -14.54 -4.52
CA ILE A 556 -8.11 -14.57 -5.96
C ILE A 556 -9.07 -13.42 -6.26
N SER A 557 -8.83 -12.72 -7.35
CA SER A 557 -9.72 -11.67 -7.84
C SER A 557 -9.90 -11.78 -9.35
N TRP A 558 -11.14 -11.64 -9.78
CA TRP A 558 -11.53 -11.40 -11.16
C TRP A 558 -12.18 -10.02 -11.24
N THR A 559 -11.60 -9.11 -12.05
CA THR A 559 -11.92 -7.67 -11.97
C THR A 559 -11.95 -7.03 -13.36
N PRO A 560 -12.94 -7.32 -14.20
CA PRO A 560 -13.21 -6.54 -15.40
C PRO A 560 -13.50 -5.09 -15.03
N SER A 561 -12.93 -4.16 -15.80
CA SER A 561 -13.14 -2.71 -15.64
C SER A 561 -13.22 -2.08 -17.02
N ILE A 562 -14.44 -1.85 -17.48
CA ILE A 562 -14.77 -1.55 -18.88
C ILE A 562 -15.16 -0.09 -19.05
N ASN A 563 -14.59 0.57 -20.06
CA ASN A 563 -15.06 1.87 -20.50
C ASN A 563 -16.42 1.72 -21.19
N CYS A 564 -17.48 2.26 -20.62
CA CYS A 564 -18.84 2.25 -21.15
C CYS A 564 -19.35 3.66 -21.51
N GLY A 565 -18.45 4.67 -21.56
CA GLY A 565 -18.77 6.02 -21.99
C GLY A 565 -18.98 6.13 -23.50
N GLU A 566 -19.39 7.30 -23.94
CA GLU A 566 -19.58 7.58 -25.36
C GLU A 566 -18.22 7.77 -26.08
N PRO A 567 -18.12 7.40 -27.37
CA PRO A 567 -16.92 7.64 -28.15
C PRO A 567 -16.70 9.14 -28.36
N ARG A 568 -15.48 9.63 -28.14
CA ARG A 568 -15.12 11.05 -28.33
C ARG A 568 -15.10 11.47 -29.80
N THR A 569 -14.72 10.57 -30.65
CA THR A 569 -14.63 10.73 -32.11
C THR A 569 -15.05 9.42 -32.77
N PRO A 570 -15.43 9.42 -34.04
CA PRO A 570 -15.70 8.17 -34.77
C PRO A 570 -14.54 7.17 -34.77
N ALA A 571 -13.32 7.64 -34.53
CA ALA A 571 -12.10 6.80 -34.44
C ALA A 571 -11.79 6.31 -33.03
N ASP A 572 -12.56 6.66 -32.00
CA ASP A 572 -12.33 6.22 -30.63
C ASP A 572 -12.70 4.75 -30.45
N GLN A 573 -11.68 3.90 -30.35
CA GLN A 573 -11.82 2.46 -30.16
C GLN A 573 -11.82 2.05 -28.68
N SER A 574 -11.87 2.99 -27.74
CA SER A 574 -11.74 2.69 -26.30
C SER A 574 -13.04 2.22 -25.65
N VAL A 575 -14.19 2.42 -26.29
CA VAL A 575 -15.51 2.03 -25.78
C VAL A 575 -15.67 0.51 -25.78
N GLY A 576 -16.18 -0.07 -24.70
CA GLY A 576 -16.31 -1.50 -24.51
C GLY A 576 -14.99 -2.22 -24.19
N LYS A 577 -13.90 -1.48 -23.94
CA LYS A 577 -12.56 -2.02 -23.70
C LYS A 577 -12.15 -1.95 -22.22
N GLN A 578 -11.29 -2.91 -21.82
CA GLN A 578 -10.68 -2.95 -20.48
C GLN A 578 -9.81 -1.71 -20.26
N LEU A 579 -9.81 -1.17 -19.04
CA LEU A 579 -8.95 -0.05 -18.69
C LEU A 579 -7.47 -0.44 -18.75
N PRO A 580 -6.57 0.47 -19.18
CA PRO A 580 -5.15 0.21 -19.24
C PRO A 580 -4.54 -0.10 -17.87
N TYR A 581 -3.55 -0.99 -17.87
CA TYR A 581 -2.80 -1.45 -16.69
C TYR A 581 -3.67 -2.09 -15.58
N VAL A 582 -4.88 -2.50 -15.86
CA VAL A 582 -5.73 -3.24 -14.94
C VAL A 582 -5.71 -4.73 -15.34
N PRO A 583 -5.15 -5.64 -14.52
CA PRO A 583 -5.25 -7.06 -14.77
C PRO A 583 -6.69 -7.53 -14.55
N GLU A 584 -7.19 -8.39 -15.42
CA GLU A 584 -8.51 -8.99 -15.25
C GLU A 584 -8.51 -10.04 -14.13
N TYR A 585 -7.41 -10.79 -14.02
CA TYR A 585 -7.22 -11.80 -12.98
C TYR A 585 -5.97 -11.50 -12.16
N SER A 586 -6.10 -11.60 -10.85
CA SER A 586 -4.97 -11.56 -9.91
C SER A 586 -5.14 -12.60 -8.82
N SER A 587 -4.04 -13.14 -8.34
CA SER A 587 -4.05 -14.06 -7.20
C SER A 587 -2.75 -13.97 -6.41
N SER A 588 -2.83 -14.28 -5.12
CA SER A 588 -1.67 -14.40 -4.25
C SER A 588 -1.83 -15.57 -3.28
N VAL A 589 -0.70 -16.17 -2.93
CA VAL A 589 -0.63 -17.24 -1.92
C VAL A 589 0.58 -16.98 -1.04
N MET A 590 0.38 -17.02 0.27
CA MET A 590 1.45 -17.01 1.26
C MET A 590 1.33 -18.26 2.13
N GLY A 591 2.38 -19.07 2.16
CA GLY A 591 2.53 -20.24 3.01
C GLY A 591 3.61 -20.00 4.06
N ARG A 592 3.32 -20.34 5.31
CA ARG A 592 4.25 -20.27 6.44
C ARG A 592 4.29 -21.63 7.14
N LEU A 593 5.50 -22.18 7.30
CA LEU A 593 5.74 -23.38 8.07
C LEU A 593 6.69 -23.03 9.22
N ALA A 594 6.20 -23.13 10.44
CA ALA A 594 6.98 -22.89 11.64
C ALA A 594 7.27 -24.22 12.34
N TRP A 595 8.53 -24.43 12.73
CA TRP A 595 8.99 -25.58 13.50
C TRP A 595 9.98 -25.12 14.57
N ARG A 596 9.58 -25.25 15.84
CA ARG A 596 10.34 -24.68 16.95
C ARG A 596 10.64 -23.20 16.69
N ARG A 597 11.90 -22.84 16.50
CA ARG A 597 12.39 -21.48 16.20
C ARG A 597 12.82 -21.28 14.76
N TRP A 598 12.41 -22.17 13.86
CA TRP A 598 12.55 -22.01 12.43
C TRP A 598 11.24 -21.56 11.82
N THR A 599 11.31 -20.63 10.91
CA THR A 599 10.16 -20.22 10.10
C THR A 599 10.56 -20.24 8.64
N PHE A 600 9.91 -21.10 7.87
CA PHE A 600 9.99 -21.09 6.41
C PHE A 600 8.75 -20.36 5.87
N MET A 601 8.94 -19.50 4.87
CA MET A 601 7.85 -18.80 4.21
C MET A 601 8.02 -18.88 2.70
N TYR A 602 6.91 -19.14 2.01
CA TYR A 602 6.79 -19.09 0.56
C TYR A 602 5.71 -18.09 0.20
N LYS A 603 6.00 -17.18 -0.76
CA LYS A 603 5.06 -16.19 -1.29
C LYS A 603 5.00 -16.32 -2.80
N TRP A 604 3.79 -16.27 -3.33
CA TRP A 604 3.53 -16.32 -4.74
C TRP A 604 2.47 -15.31 -5.12
N CYS A 605 2.61 -14.66 -6.27
CA CYS A 605 1.57 -13.84 -6.87
C CYS A 605 1.50 -14.05 -8.38
N TYR A 606 0.32 -13.80 -8.93
CA TYR A 606 0.01 -13.91 -10.36
C TYR A 606 -0.82 -12.71 -10.79
N TYR A 607 -0.48 -12.16 -11.95
CA TYR A 607 -1.27 -11.17 -12.66
C TYR A 607 -1.43 -11.58 -14.12
N SER A 608 -2.69 -11.49 -14.63
CA SER A 608 -2.98 -11.71 -16.03
C SER A 608 -2.36 -10.64 -16.93
N GLU A 609 -2.50 -10.80 -18.22
CA GLU A 609 -2.13 -9.82 -19.23
C GLU A 609 -2.83 -8.48 -18.96
N ARG A 610 -2.18 -7.38 -19.31
CA ARG A 610 -2.68 -6.02 -19.10
C ARG A 610 -2.45 -5.19 -20.37
N PHE A 611 -3.48 -4.49 -20.80
CA PHE A 611 -3.35 -3.55 -21.90
C PHE A 611 -2.62 -2.28 -21.43
N THR A 612 -1.81 -1.69 -22.28
CA THR A 612 -1.10 -0.43 -22.03
C THR A 612 -1.85 0.78 -22.60
N MET A 613 -2.76 0.54 -23.56
CA MET A 613 -3.55 1.53 -24.28
C MET A 613 -5.05 1.28 -24.10
N SER A 614 -5.83 2.35 -24.15
CA SER A 614 -7.29 2.29 -24.01
C SER A 614 -8.00 1.55 -25.16
N SER A 615 -7.37 1.45 -26.35
CA SER A 615 -7.87 0.69 -27.51
C SER A 615 -7.77 -0.82 -27.33
N ASN A 616 -7.05 -1.29 -26.29
CA ASN A 616 -6.69 -2.69 -26.07
C ASN A 616 -5.96 -3.30 -27.28
N ASP A 617 -5.03 -2.56 -27.85
CA ASP A 617 -4.16 -3.04 -28.91
C ASP A 617 -3.39 -4.29 -28.47
N ILE A 618 -3.29 -5.28 -29.33
CA ILE A 618 -2.60 -6.55 -29.10
C ILE A 618 -1.15 -6.55 -29.59
N SER A 619 -0.65 -5.42 -30.10
CA SER A 619 0.76 -5.27 -30.50
C SER A 619 1.69 -5.49 -29.29
N LEU A 620 2.99 -5.67 -29.57
CA LEU A 620 4.02 -5.88 -28.54
C LEU A 620 4.08 -4.75 -27.52
N THR A 621 3.76 -3.53 -27.89
CA THR A 621 3.71 -2.36 -26.99
C THR A 621 2.32 -2.10 -26.42
N GLY A 622 1.28 -2.65 -27.02
CA GLY A 622 -0.12 -2.49 -26.60
C GLY A 622 -0.54 -3.39 -25.45
N LYS A 623 0.25 -4.45 -25.15
CA LYS A 623 -0.11 -5.47 -24.18
C LYS A 623 1.12 -5.96 -23.39
N LEU A 624 1.04 -5.93 -22.07
CA LEU A 624 2.03 -6.56 -21.20
C LEU A 624 1.67 -8.05 -20.99
N PRO A 625 2.64 -8.96 -21.04
CA PRO A 625 2.41 -10.37 -20.78
C PRO A 625 1.97 -10.61 -19.32
N LYS A 626 1.32 -11.74 -19.09
CA LYS A 626 1.08 -12.26 -17.73
C LYS A 626 2.42 -12.55 -17.06
N TYR A 627 2.45 -12.45 -15.73
CA TYR A 627 3.61 -12.89 -14.95
C TYR A 627 3.20 -13.46 -13.59
N TYR A 628 4.09 -14.23 -13.03
CA TYR A 628 4.00 -14.71 -11.66
C TYR A 628 5.34 -14.52 -10.96
N MET A 629 5.31 -14.34 -9.66
CA MET A 629 6.50 -14.17 -8.86
C MET A 629 6.47 -15.10 -7.67
N SER A 630 7.61 -15.68 -7.35
CA SER A 630 7.79 -16.59 -6.22
C SER A 630 8.97 -16.12 -5.38
N ASN A 631 8.73 -15.94 -4.07
CA ASN A 631 9.75 -15.60 -3.10
C ASN A 631 9.77 -16.64 -1.99
N ILE A 632 10.96 -16.94 -1.47
CA ILE A 632 11.11 -17.80 -0.29
C ILE A 632 11.93 -17.08 0.78
N SER A 633 11.63 -17.38 2.03
CA SER A 633 12.49 -16.97 3.14
C SER A 633 12.62 -18.05 4.19
N LEU A 634 13.76 -18.08 4.86
CA LEU A 634 14.04 -18.96 5.99
C LEU A 634 14.58 -18.10 7.13
N GLU A 635 13.97 -18.21 8.29
CA GLU A 635 14.34 -17.49 9.50
C GLU A 635 14.65 -18.47 10.63
N LYS A 636 15.70 -18.16 11.39
CA LYS A 636 16.08 -18.84 12.64
C LYS A 636 16.16 -17.82 13.76
N GLU A 637 15.43 -18.06 14.83
CA GLU A 637 15.58 -17.34 16.09
C GLU A 637 16.47 -18.11 17.05
N LEU A 638 17.38 -17.40 17.72
CA LEU A 638 18.28 -17.91 18.74
C LEU A 638 18.05 -17.11 20.02
N ALA A 639 17.62 -17.76 21.09
CA ALA A 639 17.41 -17.11 22.37
C ALA A 639 18.58 -17.36 23.30
N PHE A 640 19.30 -16.29 23.60
CA PHE A 640 20.33 -16.27 24.61
C PHE A 640 19.82 -15.65 25.92
N LYS A 641 20.55 -15.80 27.01
CA LYS A 641 20.19 -15.18 28.30
C LYS A 641 20.20 -13.65 28.22
N TRP A 642 21.04 -13.08 27.37
CA TRP A 642 21.31 -11.64 27.25
C TRP A 642 20.60 -10.98 26.04
N ALA A 643 20.23 -11.77 25.03
CA ALA A 643 19.53 -11.25 23.85
C ALA A 643 18.81 -12.36 23.08
N ASP A 644 17.82 -11.97 22.28
CA ASP A 644 17.28 -12.76 21.18
C ASP A 644 17.94 -12.30 19.88
N LEU A 645 18.45 -13.25 19.11
CA LEU A 645 19.00 -13.02 17.78
C LEU A 645 18.07 -13.64 16.74
N SER A 646 17.83 -12.93 15.64
CA SER A 646 17.17 -13.46 14.46
C SER A 646 18.11 -13.44 13.26
N LEU A 647 18.12 -14.53 12.50
CA LEU A 647 18.88 -14.67 11.27
C LEU A 647 17.91 -15.08 10.17
N LYS A 648 17.77 -14.25 9.13
CA LYS A 648 16.81 -14.48 8.05
C LYS A 648 17.49 -14.34 6.69
N GLY A 649 17.25 -15.30 5.81
CA GLY A 649 17.63 -15.26 4.41
C GLY A 649 16.37 -15.22 3.53
N THR A 650 16.37 -14.38 2.50
CA THR A 650 15.29 -14.26 1.53
C THR A 650 15.84 -14.39 0.12
N ILE A 651 15.14 -15.13 -0.74
CA ILE A 651 15.36 -15.18 -2.19
C ILE A 651 14.10 -14.67 -2.85
N ASN A 652 14.24 -13.56 -3.56
CA ASN A 652 13.17 -12.95 -4.36
C ASN A 652 13.29 -13.41 -5.80
N ASN A 653 12.15 -13.53 -6.49
CA ASN A 653 12.05 -14.02 -7.85
C ASN A 653 12.80 -15.35 -8.05
N LEU A 654 12.41 -16.36 -7.26
CA LEU A 654 13.08 -17.68 -7.16
C LEU A 654 13.31 -18.35 -8.52
N PHE A 655 12.38 -18.20 -9.44
CA PHE A 655 12.44 -18.84 -10.76
C PHE A 655 13.06 -17.96 -11.84
N ASN A 656 13.61 -16.79 -11.45
CA ASN A 656 14.23 -15.81 -12.35
C ASN A 656 13.32 -15.41 -13.51
N GLU A 657 12.04 -15.15 -13.21
CA GLU A 657 11.05 -14.72 -14.20
C GLU A 657 11.42 -13.33 -14.75
N GLU A 658 11.44 -13.21 -16.07
CA GLU A 658 11.57 -11.92 -16.75
C GLU A 658 10.19 -11.28 -16.86
N TYR A 659 9.94 -10.17 -16.19
CA TYR A 659 8.63 -9.55 -16.16
C TYR A 659 8.66 -8.03 -16.21
N LEU A 660 7.58 -7.47 -16.71
CA LEU A 660 7.32 -6.03 -16.78
C LEU A 660 6.08 -5.68 -15.97
N SER A 661 6.19 -4.83 -14.98
CA SER A 661 5.04 -4.26 -14.30
C SER A 661 4.48 -3.06 -15.08
N VAL A 662 5.35 -2.34 -15.75
CA VAL A 662 5.06 -1.20 -16.63
C VAL A 662 5.83 -1.38 -17.93
N LEU A 663 5.25 -0.92 -19.04
CA LEU A 663 5.87 -1.00 -20.36
C LEU A 663 7.27 -0.39 -20.34
N SER A 664 8.24 -1.07 -20.96
CA SER A 664 9.65 -0.67 -21.07
C SER A 664 10.33 -0.40 -19.70
N ARG A 665 9.85 -1.06 -18.63
CA ARG A 665 10.47 -1.06 -17.31
C ARG A 665 10.70 -2.49 -16.83
N PRO A 666 11.85 -3.09 -17.18
CA PRO A 666 12.21 -4.42 -16.74
C PRO A 666 12.44 -4.43 -15.23
N MET A 667 12.06 -5.52 -14.61
CA MET A 667 12.20 -5.74 -13.17
C MET A 667 13.40 -6.65 -12.88
N PRO A 668 13.93 -6.65 -11.64
CA PRO A 668 15.09 -7.46 -11.30
C PRO A 668 14.77 -8.96 -11.39
N GLY A 669 15.72 -9.73 -11.91
CA GLY A 669 15.71 -11.20 -11.84
C GLY A 669 15.91 -11.71 -10.42
N ILE A 670 16.32 -12.97 -10.29
CA ILE A 670 16.60 -13.60 -9.00
C ILE A 670 17.59 -12.76 -8.18
N ASN A 671 17.22 -12.49 -6.92
CA ASN A 671 18.06 -11.72 -5.99
C ASN A 671 17.85 -12.21 -4.56
N PHE A 672 18.76 -11.85 -3.66
CA PHE A 672 18.76 -12.32 -2.27
C PHE A 672 19.05 -11.21 -1.29
N GLU A 673 18.56 -11.41 -0.06
CA GLU A 673 18.76 -10.52 1.09
C GLU A 673 19.00 -11.37 2.35
N ILE A 674 19.84 -10.87 3.24
CA ILE A 674 20.13 -11.47 4.55
C ILE A 674 19.90 -10.41 5.61
N PHE A 675 19.19 -10.78 6.68
CA PHE A 675 18.90 -9.90 7.81
C PHE A 675 19.41 -10.54 9.10
N ILE A 676 20.03 -9.72 9.95
CA ILE A 676 20.50 -10.09 11.28
C ILE A 676 19.85 -9.14 12.27
N GLY A 677 19.02 -9.67 13.16
CA GLY A 677 18.33 -8.91 14.20
C GLY A 677 18.86 -9.23 15.59
N ILE A 678 18.92 -8.22 16.45
CA ILE A 678 19.28 -8.36 17.86
C ILE A 678 18.26 -7.60 18.72
N THR A 679 17.75 -8.29 19.74
CA THR A 679 16.88 -7.72 20.78
C THR A 679 17.47 -8.05 22.14
N PRO A 680 18.23 -7.11 22.76
CA PRO A 680 18.80 -7.31 24.09
C PRO A 680 17.71 -7.54 25.15
N LYS A 681 17.98 -8.41 26.11
CA LYS A 681 17.13 -8.65 27.28
C LYS A 681 17.70 -7.89 28.47
N TRP A 682 17.05 -6.81 28.80
CA TRP A 682 17.34 -6.12 30.04
C TRP A 682 16.70 -6.96 31.16
N GLY A 683 17.53 -7.48 32.08
CA GLY A 683 16.97 -8.20 33.23
C GLY A 683 15.93 -7.33 33.89
N ALA A 684 14.74 -7.91 34.18
CA ALA A 684 13.71 -7.22 34.95
C ALA A 684 14.42 -6.66 36.20
N MET A 685 14.55 -5.33 36.27
CA MET A 685 15.02 -4.72 37.50
C MET A 685 13.99 -5.14 38.54
N LYS A 686 14.40 -6.08 39.41
CA LYS A 686 13.59 -6.53 40.53
C LYS A 686 13.13 -5.26 41.24
N LYS A 687 11.83 -4.99 41.24
CA LYS A 687 11.22 -4.04 42.15
C LYS A 687 11.38 -4.50 43.57
#